data_09f8cc7f8b1aee8a127cc28cb4187838
#
_entry.id   09f8cc7f8b1aee8a127cc28cb4187838
#
_cell.length_a   1.000
_cell.length_b   1.000
_cell.length_c   1.000
_cell.angle_alpha   90.00
_cell.angle_beta   90.00
_cell.angle_gamma   90.00
#
_symmetry.space_group_name_H-M   'P 1'
#
loop_
_entity.id
_entity.type
_entity.pdbx_description
1 polymer ?
#
loop_
_entity_poly.entity_id
_entity_poly.type
_entity_poly.pdbx_seq_one_letter_code
_entity_poly.pdbx_strand_id
1 'polypeptide(L)'
;MIHAGNAITVQMLADGIAEFRFDLQGESVNKFNRATIEDFKAAIAAVKANNDIKGLVVTSGKSTFIVGADITDFGQNFAQGEKAIVDWLMPVHEIFNSFEDLDLPKVAAINGMALGGGFEMCLVCDYRVMSEAAQVGLPEIKLGIYPGFGGSVRLSRLIGIDNAVEWMAMATPKKPAAALKDGAVDAVVAADKLLDAATDLVKQAISGRLNWKAKRQEKLEAVKLNPLEQMMAFNTAKGAVLAKANPAQYPAPKLLLDSLQAGASLARDEALKAEAEGFAKAAVTPQAEALIGLFINDQVVKKASKQHEKGAHPVNQAAVLGAGIMGGGIAYQAASKGTPIIMKDIGNPQLALGMKEANNLLTKQVERKKMKPAQMGETLARIRPTLSYEEFKEVDIVIEAVTENPKVKEIVLAETEKNVRENTIIASNTSTISITRLAKALQRPENFVGMHFFNPVHMMPLVEVIRGEKTSEEAIATTVVLAQKMGKTPIVVNDCPGFLVNRVLFPYFGAFDLLVKDGADFQQIDNVMSKFGWPMGPAYLIDVVGIDTGVHGAEVMAEGFPDRMKPDYKGAIEAMYEAKRLGQKNDVGFYKYELDKKGKKAKTVDPTAYEVIAPFVTGEKREFDNQEIIDRMMLALCNETVRCLEDNIVATASEADMAMIMGIGFPPFRGGPCRYIDQTGVAEYVALCDKYAHLGKAYEAPQMLRDMAANNKKFYG
;
A
#
# COMPACT_ATOMS: atom_id res chain seq x y z
N MET A 1 -35.85 18.36 18.04
CA MET A 1 -34.78 17.38 18.33
C MET A 1 -35.44 16.15 18.91
N ILE A 2 -35.20 14.98 18.31
CA ILE A 2 -35.78 13.68 18.71
C ILE A 2 -34.71 12.86 19.45
N HIS A 3 -33.47 12.89 18.92
CA HIS A 3 -32.32 12.27 19.53
C HIS A 3 -31.11 13.20 19.42
N ALA A 4 -30.29 13.25 20.44
CA ALA A 4 -29.07 14.04 20.49
C ALA A 4 -27.96 13.24 21.18
N GLY A 5 -27.32 12.36 20.41
CA GLY A 5 -26.18 11.55 20.84
C GLY A 5 -24.83 12.17 20.50
N ASN A 6 -23.76 11.45 20.83
CA ASN A 6 -22.40 11.88 20.54
C ASN A 6 -22.01 11.68 19.06
N ALA A 7 -22.62 10.70 18.40
CA ALA A 7 -22.33 10.36 17.01
C ALA A 7 -23.51 10.64 16.06
N ILE A 8 -24.72 10.66 16.60
CA ILE A 8 -25.94 10.75 15.81
C ILE A 8 -26.91 11.73 16.41
N THR A 9 -27.51 12.56 15.55
CA THR A 9 -28.64 13.41 15.89
C THR A 9 -29.82 13.09 15.01
N VAL A 10 -31.04 13.15 15.59
CA VAL A 10 -32.29 13.00 14.83
C VAL A 10 -33.13 14.23 15.07
N GLN A 11 -33.50 14.94 14.01
CA GLN A 11 -34.34 16.15 14.08
C GLN A 11 -35.43 16.15 13.02
N MET A 12 -36.58 16.70 13.38
CA MET A 12 -37.66 16.90 12.40
C MET A 12 -37.27 17.97 11.39
N LEU A 13 -37.51 17.67 10.13
CA LEU A 13 -37.61 18.60 9.02
C LEU A 13 -39.10 18.94 8.76
N ALA A 14 -39.44 19.35 7.55
CA ALA A 14 -40.82 19.57 7.13
C ALA A 14 -41.52 18.25 6.75
N ASP A 15 -42.85 18.25 6.71
CA ASP A 15 -43.73 17.21 6.11
C ASP A 15 -43.63 15.82 6.76
N GLY A 16 -43.24 15.77 8.06
CA GLY A 16 -43.06 14.48 8.77
C GLY A 16 -41.79 13.76 8.42
N ILE A 17 -40.83 14.40 7.75
CA ILE A 17 -39.50 13.86 7.44
C ILE A 17 -38.56 14.20 8.57
N ALA A 18 -37.76 13.24 9.02
CA ALA A 18 -36.68 13.50 9.96
C ALA A 18 -35.30 13.29 9.30
N GLU A 19 -34.37 14.16 9.64
CA GLU A 19 -32.96 14.01 9.33
C GLU A 19 -32.32 13.10 10.39
N PHE A 20 -31.71 12.01 9.94
CA PHE A 20 -30.91 11.10 10.72
C PHE A 20 -29.43 11.38 10.37
N ARG A 21 -28.75 12.18 11.18
CA ARG A 21 -27.46 12.76 10.85
C ARG A 21 -26.33 12.14 11.65
N PHE A 22 -25.38 11.57 10.95
CA PHE A 22 -24.10 11.13 11.52
C PHE A 22 -23.15 12.33 11.63
N ASP A 23 -22.66 12.59 12.84
CA ASP A 23 -21.72 13.68 13.13
C ASP A 23 -20.92 13.37 14.41
N LEU A 24 -20.02 12.37 14.33
CA LEU A 24 -19.22 11.90 15.46
C LEU A 24 -18.37 13.02 16.04
N GLN A 25 -18.67 13.41 17.28
CA GLN A 25 -18.00 14.52 17.95
C GLN A 25 -16.55 14.18 18.29
N GLY A 26 -15.65 15.16 18.16
CA GLY A 26 -14.22 15.00 18.42
C GLY A 26 -13.42 14.30 17.32
N GLU A 27 -14.09 13.80 16.26
CA GLU A 27 -13.46 13.13 15.13
C GLU A 27 -13.61 13.91 13.84
N SER A 28 -12.62 13.82 12.96
CA SER A 28 -12.66 14.50 11.65
C SER A 28 -13.54 13.77 10.63
N VAL A 29 -13.86 12.50 10.88
CA VAL A 29 -14.68 11.63 10.02
C VAL A 29 -15.68 10.84 10.85
N ASN A 30 -16.77 10.43 10.22
CA ASN A 30 -17.68 9.45 10.81
C ASN A 30 -17.14 8.04 10.58
N LYS A 31 -17.19 7.21 11.62
CA LYS A 31 -16.82 5.79 11.60
C LYS A 31 -17.70 5.01 12.57
N PHE A 32 -17.88 3.71 12.32
CA PHE A 32 -18.51 2.83 13.27
C PHE A 32 -17.47 2.31 14.26
N ASN A 33 -17.47 2.87 15.47
CA ASN A 33 -16.84 2.32 16.66
C ASN A 33 -17.94 1.84 17.63
N ARG A 34 -17.56 1.27 18.79
CA ARG A 34 -18.54 0.79 19.78
C ARG A 34 -19.51 1.89 20.20
N ALA A 35 -19.02 3.10 20.48
CA ALA A 35 -19.86 4.23 20.88
C ALA A 35 -20.86 4.63 19.79
N THR A 36 -20.44 4.66 18.52
CA THR A 36 -21.32 4.96 17.38
C THR A 36 -22.40 3.88 17.21
N ILE A 37 -22.06 2.61 17.41
CA ILE A 37 -23.04 1.50 17.31
C ILE A 37 -24.10 1.59 18.43
N GLU A 38 -23.69 1.89 19.66
CA GLU A 38 -24.65 2.09 20.76
C GLU A 38 -25.53 3.32 20.55
N ASP A 39 -24.96 4.42 20.07
CA ASP A 39 -25.73 5.62 19.74
C ASP A 39 -26.69 5.37 18.57
N PHE A 40 -26.28 4.57 17.58
CA PHE A 40 -27.13 4.16 16.46
C PHE A 40 -28.35 3.38 16.95
N LYS A 41 -28.16 2.44 17.89
CA LYS A 41 -29.25 1.68 18.52
C LYS A 41 -30.21 2.60 19.28
N ALA A 42 -29.68 3.58 20.05
CA ALA A 42 -30.48 4.55 20.77
C ALA A 42 -31.29 5.47 19.84
N ALA A 43 -30.67 5.95 18.76
CA ALA A 43 -31.32 6.78 17.75
C ALA A 43 -32.48 6.04 17.05
N ILE A 44 -32.29 4.76 16.72
CA ILE A 44 -33.35 3.89 16.14
C ILE A 44 -34.53 3.77 17.13
N ALA A 45 -34.26 3.57 18.41
CA ALA A 45 -35.32 3.48 19.43
C ALA A 45 -36.09 4.78 19.56
N ALA A 46 -35.40 5.94 19.49
CA ALA A 46 -36.04 7.24 19.51
C ALA A 46 -36.92 7.50 18.27
N VAL A 47 -36.48 7.07 17.08
CA VAL A 47 -37.30 7.12 15.85
C VAL A 47 -38.56 6.24 15.97
N LYS A 48 -38.40 5.01 16.47
CA LYS A 48 -39.54 4.08 16.68
C LYS A 48 -40.61 4.63 17.62
N ALA A 49 -40.19 5.39 18.64
CA ALA A 49 -41.07 5.96 19.65
C ALA A 49 -41.84 7.20 19.14
N ASN A 50 -41.48 7.76 17.99
CA ASN A 50 -42.07 9.00 17.47
C ASN A 50 -42.96 8.75 16.26
N ASN A 51 -44.27 8.80 16.48
CA ASN A 51 -45.28 8.55 15.45
C ASN A 51 -45.44 9.68 14.41
N ASP A 52 -44.82 10.86 14.65
CA ASP A 52 -44.90 11.98 13.69
C ASP A 52 -43.89 11.81 12.53
N ILE A 53 -42.94 10.90 12.66
CA ILE A 53 -42.00 10.59 11.60
C ILE A 53 -42.65 9.70 10.54
N LYS A 54 -42.65 10.18 9.30
CA LYS A 54 -43.21 9.47 8.14
C LYS A 54 -42.09 8.96 7.19
N GLY A 55 -40.87 9.47 7.32
CA GLY A 55 -39.72 9.06 6.52
C GLY A 55 -38.42 9.67 7.02
N LEU A 56 -37.29 9.09 6.61
CA LEU A 56 -35.96 9.50 7.03
C LEU A 56 -35.07 9.89 5.86
N VAL A 57 -34.29 10.94 6.04
CA VAL A 57 -33.10 11.24 5.23
C VAL A 57 -31.87 11.01 6.11
N VAL A 58 -30.97 10.13 5.66
CA VAL A 58 -29.70 9.83 6.35
C VAL A 58 -28.61 10.73 5.78
N THR A 59 -27.97 11.53 6.63
CA THR A 59 -26.98 12.54 6.24
C THR A 59 -25.68 12.42 7.03
N SER A 60 -24.67 13.19 6.64
CA SER A 60 -23.42 13.35 7.38
C SER A 60 -23.13 14.81 7.67
N GLY A 61 -22.66 15.10 8.88
CA GLY A 61 -22.14 16.41 9.28
C GLY A 61 -20.68 16.66 8.91
N LYS A 62 -20.00 15.67 8.31
CA LYS A 62 -18.60 15.74 7.89
C LYS A 62 -18.47 15.90 6.38
N SER A 63 -17.28 16.23 5.90
CA SER A 63 -16.97 16.29 4.46
C SER A 63 -17.01 14.90 3.77
N THR A 64 -16.81 13.83 4.55
CA THR A 64 -17.05 12.44 4.13
C THR A 64 -18.43 11.99 4.62
N PHE A 65 -18.97 10.90 4.05
CA PHE A 65 -20.20 10.32 4.58
C PHE A 65 -19.89 9.49 5.84
N ILE A 66 -19.45 8.25 5.70
CA ILE A 66 -18.93 7.40 6.77
C ILE A 66 -17.80 6.55 6.15
N VAL A 67 -16.62 6.52 6.79
CA VAL A 67 -15.43 5.89 6.18
C VAL A 67 -15.20 4.43 6.57
N GLY A 68 -16.17 3.80 7.23
CA GLY A 68 -16.13 2.39 7.58
C GLY A 68 -16.21 2.11 9.07
N ALA A 69 -15.87 0.88 9.46
CA ALA A 69 -15.74 0.46 10.83
C ALA A 69 -14.35 0.84 11.38
N ASP A 70 -14.28 1.14 12.68
CA ASP A 70 -12.99 1.38 13.35
C ASP A 70 -12.28 0.05 13.61
N ILE A 71 -11.35 -0.27 12.73
CA ILE A 71 -10.64 -1.55 12.78
C ILE A 71 -9.72 -1.68 14.02
N THR A 72 -9.32 -0.55 14.61
CA THR A 72 -8.50 -0.55 15.83
C THR A 72 -9.34 -0.90 17.07
N ASP A 73 -10.61 -0.50 17.06
CA ASP A 73 -11.57 -0.80 18.14
C ASP A 73 -12.03 -2.27 18.09
N PHE A 74 -12.11 -2.85 16.89
CA PHE A 74 -12.60 -4.22 16.69
C PHE A 74 -11.50 -5.28 16.62
N GLY A 75 -10.25 -4.90 16.40
CA GLY A 75 -9.12 -5.84 16.25
C GLY A 75 -8.92 -6.77 17.44
N GLN A 76 -9.24 -6.31 18.65
CA GLN A 76 -9.18 -7.13 19.88
C GLN A 76 -10.17 -8.31 19.84
N ASN A 77 -11.29 -8.20 19.13
CA ASN A 77 -12.26 -9.28 18.99
C ASN A 77 -11.71 -10.40 18.10
N PHE A 78 -10.87 -10.07 17.10
CA PHE A 78 -10.31 -11.04 16.17
C PHE A 78 -9.35 -12.02 16.87
N ALA A 79 -8.62 -11.54 17.87
CA ALA A 79 -7.72 -12.38 18.68
C ALA A 79 -8.46 -13.43 19.53
N GLN A 80 -9.77 -13.28 19.73
CA GLN A 80 -10.59 -14.19 20.57
C GLN A 80 -11.16 -15.39 19.79
N GLY A 81 -10.92 -15.46 18.47
CA GLY A 81 -11.30 -16.56 17.61
C GLY A 81 -12.67 -16.41 16.93
N GLU A 82 -12.98 -17.33 16.03
CA GLU A 82 -14.14 -17.27 15.13
C GLU A 82 -15.47 -17.09 15.87
N LYS A 83 -15.67 -17.87 16.95
CA LYS A 83 -16.93 -17.79 17.73
C LYS A 83 -17.16 -16.40 18.31
N ALA A 84 -16.14 -15.79 18.91
CA ALA A 84 -16.24 -14.46 19.50
C ALA A 84 -16.56 -13.39 18.44
N ILE A 85 -16.02 -13.55 17.23
CA ILE A 85 -16.30 -12.64 16.10
C ILE A 85 -17.77 -12.77 15.68
N VAL A 86 -18.28 -13.98 15.53
CA VAL A 86 -19.71 -14.20 15.18
C VAL A 86 -20.62 -13.66 16.29
N ASP A 87 -20.33 -13.96 17.54
CA ASP A 87 -21.09 -13.50 18.71
C ASP A 87 -21.10 -11.95 18.82
N TRP A 88 -20.08 -11.28 18.29
CA TRP A 88 -20.04 -9.82 18.19
C TRP A 88 -20.77 -9.28 16.97
N LEU A 89 -20.65 -9.92 15.80
CA LEU A 89 -21.28 -9.45 14.55
C LEU A 89 -22.81 -9.60 14.53
N MET A 90 -23.34 -10.68 15.10
CA MET A 90 -24.78 -10.93 15.06
C MET A 90 -25.61 -9.82 15.72
N PRO A 91 -25.26 -9.29 16.92
CA PRO A 91 -25.91 -8.10 17.49
C PRO A 91 -25.79 -6.85 16.62
N VAL A 92 -24.69 -6.66 15.91
CA VAL A 92 -24.53 -5.53 14.97
C VAL A 92 -25.49 -5.70 13.79
N HIS A 93 -25.61 -6.90 13.23
CA HIS A 93 -26.60 -7.18 12.19
C HIS A 93 -28.03 -6.89 12.66
N GLU A 94 -28.38 -7.27 13.90
CA GLU A 94 -29.71 -6.97 14.46
C GLU A 94 -29.97 -5.46 14.54
N ILE A 95 -28.97 -4.65 14.90
CA ILE A 95 -29.10 -3.18 14.91
C ILE A 95 -29.34 -2.65 13.48
N PHE A 96 -28.53 -3.07 12.50
CA PHE A 96 -28.70 -2.65 11.10
C PHE A 96 -30.04 -3.13 10.53
N ASN A 97 -30.45 -4.37 10.82
CA ASN A 97 -31.76 -4.89 10.46
C ASN A 97 -32.89 -4.08 11.10
N SER A 98 -32.77 -3.73 12.39
CA SER A 98 -33.80 -2.95 13.10
C SER A 98 -34.01 -1.56 12.48
N PHE A 99 -32.96 -0.97 11.90
CA PHE A 99 -33.06 0.26 11.12
C PHE A 99 -33.70 0.01 9.75
N GLU A 100 -33.25 -1.03 9.03
CA GLU A 100 -33.79 -1.42 7.72
C GLU A 100 -35.30 -1.71 7.81
N ASP A 101 -35.73 -2.38 8.87
CA ASP A 101 -37.12 -2.86 9.07
C ASP A 101 -38.10 -1.79 9.63
N LEU A 102 -37.62 -0.57 9.93
CA LEU A 102 -38.54 0.55 10.28
C LEU A 102 -39.58 0.73 9.18
N ASP A 103 -40.89 0.71 9.53
CA ASP A 103 -42.00 0.85 8.57
C ASP A 103 -42.18 2.29 8.06
N LEU A 104 -41.07 2.85 7.54
CA LEU A 104 -41.02 4.17 6.90
C LEU A 104 -39.88 4.18 5.86
N PRO A 105 -40.04 4.97 4.79
CA PRO A 105 -39.03 5.08 3.74
C PRO A 105 -37.80 5.78 4.24
N LYS A 106 -36.62 5.31 3.79
CA LYS A 106 -35.29 5.85 4.14
C LYS A 106 -34.47 6.12 2.90
N VAL A 107 -33.90 7.30 2.82
CA VAL A 107 -33.03 7.73 1.73
C VAL A 107 -31.66 8.15 2.28
N ALA A 108 -30.59 7.56 1.78
CA ALA A 108 -29.22 8.00 2.08
C ALA A 108 -28.81 9.16 1.16
N ALA A 109 -28.37 10.27 1.74
CA ALA A 109 -27.84 11.45 1.06
C ALA A 109 -26.31 11.45 1.15
N ILE A 110 -25.63 10.83 0.18
CA ILE A 110 -24.20 10.55 0.21
C ILE A 110 -23.40 11.75 -0.28
N ASN A 111 -22.88 12.56 0.65
CA ASN A 111 -22.17 13.81 0.35
C ASN A 111 -20.70 13.62 0.02
N GLY A 112 -20.09 12.50 0.40
CA GLY A 112 -18.66 12.26 0.26
C GLY A 112 -18.34 10.77 0.22
N MET A 113 -17.18 10.38 0.74
CA MET A 113 -16.78 8.97 0.77
C MET A 113 -17.68 8.17 1.72
N ALA A 114 -18.33 7.11 1.19
CA ALA A 114 -19.03 6.09 1.95
C ALA A 114 -18.36 4.73 1.66
N LEU A 115 -17.54 4.26 2.59
CA LEU A 115 -16.71 3.08 2.41
C LEU A 115 -16.97 2.05 3.51
N GLY A 116 -16.88 0.74 3.16
CA GLY A 116 -17.08 -0.33 4.12
C GLY A 116 -18.39 -0.22 4.87
N GLY A 117 -18.37 -0.28 6.19
CA GLY A 117 -19.55 -0.09 7.05
C GLY A 117 -20.35 1.18 6.74
N GLY A 118 -19.71 2.21 6.19
CA GLY A 118 -20.40 3.42 5.75
C GLY A 118 -21.26 3.20 4.50
N PHE A 119 -20.78 2.41 3.56
CA PHE A 119 -21.61 2.04 2.42
C PHE A 119 -22.64 0.97 2.80
N GLU A 120 -22.32 0.08 3.75
CA GLU A 120 -23.27 -0.88 4.33
C GLU A 120 -24.46 -0.15 4.99
N MET A 121 -24.21 1.00 5.65
CA MET A 121 -25.27 1.87 6.15
C MET A 121 -26.14 2.45 5.02
N CYS A 122 -25.58 2.77 3.86
CA CYS A 122 -26.35 3.21 2.70
C CYS A 122 -27.22 2.07 2.13
N LEU A 123 -26.73 0.83 2.20
CA LEU A 123 -27.42 -0.35 1.68
C LEU A 123 -28.65 -0.75 2.50
N VAL A 124 -28.74 -0.41 3.78
CA VAL A 124 -29.96 -0.61 4.59
C VAL A 124 -31.05 0.44 4.30
N CYS A 125 -30.72 1.55 3.61
CA CYS A 125 -31.72 2.49 3.10
C CYS A 125 -32.46 1.94 1.88
N ASP A 126 -33.66 2.46 1.61
CA ASP A 126 -34.47 2.05 0.46
C ASP A 126 -33.93 2.69 -0.84
N TYR A 127 -33.52 3.97 -0.75
CA TYR A 127 -32.93 4.73 -1.86
C TYR A 127 -31.65 5.40 -1.46
N ARG A 128 -30.81 5.73 -2.44
CA ARG A 128 -29.47 6.37 -2.29
C ARG A 128 -29.32 7.47 -3.31
N VAL A 129 -29.12 8.71 -2.85
CA VAL A 129 -28.73 9.84 -3.68
C VAL A 129 -27.28 10.18 -3.40
N MET A 130 -26.51 10.37 -4.44
CA MET A 130 -25.06 10.56 -4.35
C MET A 130 -24.67 11.91 -4.93
N SER A 131 -23.79 12.63 -4.24
CA SER A 131 -23.15 13.83 -4.79
C SER A 131 -22.15 13.48 -5.91
N GLU A 132 -22.00 14.37 -6.91
CA GLU A 132 -21.02 14.25 -7.99
C GLU A 132 -19.57 14.10 -7.50
N ALA A 133 -19.26 14.58 -6.30
CA ALA A 133 -17.93 14.50 -5.69
C ALA A 133 -17.73 13.25 -4.81
N ALA A 134 -18.79 12.50 -4.53
CA ALA A 134 -18.75 11.36 -3.62
C ALA A 134 -18.16 10.09 -4.26
N GLN A 135 -17.83 9.12 -3.41
CA GLN A 135 -17.40 7.78 -3.81
C GLN A 135 -17.98 6.75 -2.85
N VAL A 136 -18.34 5.58 -3.38
CA VAL A 136 -18.89 4.47 -2.60
C VAL A 136 -18.14 3.17 -2.87
N GLY A 137 -18.06 2.27 -1.88
CA GLY A 137 -17.39 0.98 -2.10
C GLY A 137 -17.21 0.15 -0.84
N LEU A 138 -16.81 -1.10 -1.06
CA LEU A 138 -16.54 -2.09 -0.01
C LEU A 138 -15.07 -2.58 -0.16
N PRO A 139 -14.08 -1.86 0.44
CA PRO A 139 -12.65 -2.11 0.21
C PRO A 139 -12.04 -3.14 1.18
N GLU A 140 -12.82 -3.84 1.99
CA GLU A 140 -12.40 -4.68 3.10
C GLU A 140 -11.44 -5.80 2.70
N ILE A 141 -11.52 -6.27 1.45
CA ILE A 141 -10.66 -7.34 0.94
C ILE A 141 -9.16 -6.96 0.97
N LYS A 142 -8.86 -5.66 0.91
CA LYS A 142 -7.48 -5.14 1.06
C LYS A 142 -6.91 -5.34 2.46
N LEU A 143 -7.79 -5.57 3.43
CA LEU A 143 -7.45 -5.84 4.82
C LEU A 143 -7.44 -7.35 5.13
N GLY A 144 -7.58 -8.22 4.10
CA GLY A 144 -7.66 -9.66 4.28
C GLY A 144 -8.97 -10.16 4.90
N ILE A 145 -10.00 -9.30 4.94
CA ILE A 145 -11.37 -9.59 5.36
C ILE A 145 -12.34 -9.23 4.23
N TYR A 146 -13.63 -9.27 4.45
CA TYR A 146 -14.65 -8.80 3.52
C TYR A 146 -15.79 -8.11 4.28
N PRO A 147 -16.81 -7.49 3.61
CA PRO A 147 -17.87 -6.78 4.31
C PRO A 147 -18.55 -7.62 5.37
N GLY A 148 -18.67 -7.10 6.58
CA GLY A 148 -19.19 -7.83 7.74
C GLY A 148 -20.42 -7.21 8.42
N PHE A 149 -20.95 -6.08 7.91
CA PHE A 149 -22.17 -5.44 8.41
C PHE A 149 -23.34 -5.61 7.44
N GLY A 150 -23.33 -6.70 6.66
CA GLY A 150 -24.37 -7.06 5.72
C GLY A 150 -24.14 -6.57 4.29
N GLY A 151 -22.96 -6.05 4.00
CA GLY A 151 -22.65 -5.49 2.69
C GLY A 151 -22.61 -6.53 1.58
N SER A 152 -22.05 -7.70 1.84
CA SER A 152 -22.00 -8.77 0.85
C SER A 152 -23.40 -9.31 0.53
N VAL A 153 -24.25 -9.39 1.53
CA VAL A 153 -25.63 -9.85 1.40
C VAL A 153 -26.49 -8.82 0.66
N ARG A 154 -26.47 -7.55 1.07
CA ARG A 154 -27.35 -6.52 0.50
C ARG A 154 -26.91 -6.07 -0.90
N LEU A 155 -25.61 -5.91 -1.13
CA LEU A 155 -25.11 -5.46 -2.42
C LEU A 155 -25.38 -6.48 -3.52
N SER A 156 -25.17 -7.78 -3.25
CA SER A 156 -25.45 -8.85 -4.22
C SER A 156 -26.91 -8.93 -4.65
N ARG A 157 -27.84 -8.56 -3.76
CA ARG A 157 -29.29 -8.48 -4.05
C ARG A 157 -29.66 -7.21 -4.81
N LEU A 158 -28.91 -6.13 -4.58
CA LEU A 158 -29.19 -4.83 -5.19
C LEU A 158 -28.67 -4.72 -6.63
N ILE A 159 -27.42 -5.15 -6.89
CA ILE A 159 -26.75 -4.97 -8.19
C ILE A 159 -26.42 -6.28 -8.91
N GLY A 160 -26.87 -7.41 -8.37
CA GLY A 160 -26.56 -8.75 -8.88
C GLY A 160 -25.21 -9.28 -8.43
N ILE A 161 -25.04 -10.62 -8.50
CA ILE A 161 -23.84 -11.30 -7.99
C ILE A 161 -22.57 -10.87 -8.72
N ASP A 162 -22.59 -10.80 -10.04
CA ASP A 162 -21.41 -10.51 -10.85
C ASP A 162 -20.82 -9.13 -10.53
N ASN A 163 -21.66 -8.08 -10.53
CA ASN A 163 -21.25 -6.74 -10.16
C ASN A 163 -20.81 -6.67 -8.70
N ALA A 164 -21.54 -7.30 -7.78
CA ALA A 164 -21.19 -7.27 -6.36
C ALA A 164 -19.83 -7.95 -6.09
N VAL A 165 -19.56 -9.10 -6.72
CA VAL A 165 -18.26 -9.78 -6.63
C VAL A 165 -17.15 -8.87 -7.18
N GLU A 166 -17.35 -8.24 -8.35
CA GLU A 166 -16.37 -7.32 -8.91
C GLU A 166 -16.07 -6.16 -7.93
N TRP A 167 -17.12 -5.53 -7.38
CA TRP A 167 -16.96 -4.43 -6.44
C TRP A 167 -16.15 -4.81 -5.21
N MET A 168 -16.49 -5.94 -4.59
CA MET A 168 -15.83 -6.40 -3.36
C MET A 168 -14.44 -6.99 -3.62
N ALA A 169 -14.26 -7.79 -4.68
CA ALA A 169 -12.98 -8.41 -4.97
C ALA A 169 -11.93 -7.43 -5.53
N MET A 170 -12.36 -6.41 -6.29
CA MET A 170 -11.44 -5.36 -6.77
C MET A 170 -11.21 -4.25 -5.76
N ALA A 171 -12.09 -4.10 -4.77
CA ALA A 171 -12.02 -3.13 -3.67
C ALA A 171 -11.65 -1.70 -4.10
N THR A 172 -12.15 -1.28 -5.25
CA THR A 172 -11.92 0.05 -5.80
C THR A 172 -13.17 0.89 -5.61
N PRO A 173 -13.09 2.01 -4.87
CA PRO A 173 -14.24 2.90 -4.73
C PRO A 173 -14.78 3.34 -6.09
N LYS A 174 -16.08 3.30 -6.23
CA LYS A 174 -16.77 3.64 -7.47
C LYS A 174 -17.18 5.11 -7.46
N LYS A 175 -16.93 5.77 -8.58
CA LYS A 175 -17.37 7.13 -8.84
C LYS A 175 -18.87 7.16 -9.17
N PRO A 176 -19.54 8.33 -9.10
CA PRO A 176 -20.99 8.44 -9.25
C PRO A 176 -21.55 7.80 -10.51
N ALA A 177 -20.93 8.04 -11.66
CA ALA A 177 -21.39 7.48 -12.95
C ALA A 177 -21.37 5.93 -12.97
N ALA A 178 -20.35 5.32 -12.36
CA ALA A 178 -20.25 3.86 -12.26
C ALA A 178 -21.27 3.31 -11.25
N ALA A 179 -21.40 3.95 -10.09
CA ALA A 179 -22.36 3.54 -9.06
C ALA A 179 -23.81 3.61 -9.56
N LEU A 180 -24.15 4.66 -10.33
CA LEU A 180 -25.47 4.80 -10.94
C LEU A 180 -25.69 3.76 -12.05
N LYS A 181 -24.69 3.55 -12.90
CA LYS A 181 -24.78 2.54 -13.98
C LYS A 181 -25.02 1.13 -13.44
N ASP A 182 -24.33 0.77 -12.36
CA ASP A 182 -24.44 -0.56 -11.77
C ASP A 182 -25.69 -0.70 -10.87
N GLY A 183 -26.47 0.37 -10.66
CA GLY A 183 -27.68 0.37 -9.83
C GLY A 183 -27.42 0.43 -8.32
N ALA A 184 -26.18 0.72 -7.91
CA ALA A 184 -25.83 0.84 -6.49
C ALA A 184 -26.37 2.13 -5.85
N VAL A 185 -26.61 3.16 -6.65
CA VAL A 185 -27.31 4.40 -6.26
C VAL A 185 -28.43 4.74 -7.23
N ASP A 186 -29.44 5.47 -6.75
CA ASP A 186 -30.67 5.76 -7.50
C ASP A 186 -30.59 7.10 -8.25
N ALA A 187 -29.78 8.04 -7.75
CA ALA A 187 -29.59 9.34 -8.40
C ALA A 187 -28.20 9.93 -8.08
N VAL A 188 -27.73 10.77 -8.98
CA VAL A 188 -26.51 11.59 -8.81
C VAL A 188 -26.87 13.05 -9.06
N VAL A 189 -26.49 13.92 -8.12
CA VAL A 189 -26.83 15.35 -8.15
C VAL A 189 -25.62 16.20 -7.72
N ALA A 190 -25.68 17.51 -8.03
CA ALA A 190 -24.73 18.49 -7.50
C ALA A 190 -24.80 18.54 -5.96
N ALA A 191 -23.68 18.87 -5.30
CA ALA A 191 -23.58 18.81 -3.85
C ALA A 191 -24.59 19.71 -3.12
N ASP A 192 -24.88 20.89 -3.67
CA ASP A 192 -25.86 21.84 -3.14
C ASP A 192 -27.32 21.40 -3.29
N LYS A 193 -27.60 20.38 -4.11
CA LYS A 193 -28.92 19.81 -4.36
C LYS A 193 -29.16 18.48 -3.65
N LEU A 194 -28.17 17.98 -2.92
CA LEU A 194 -28.19 16.61 -2.38
C LEU A 194 -29.32 16.40 -1.36
N LEU A 195 -29.46 17.29 -0.39
CA LEU A 195 -30.50 17.18 0.65
C LEU A 195 -31.90 17.35 0.07
N ASP A 196 -32.08 18.31 -0.84
CA ASP A 196 -33.36 18.55 -1.52
C ASP A 196 -33.79 17.31 -2.32
N ALA A 197 -32.89 16.73 -3.11
CA ALA A 197 -33.19 15.56 -3.90
C ALA A 197 -33.50 14.31 -3.03
N ALA A 198 -32.76 14.11 -1.94
CA ALA A 198 -33.03 13.03 -1.00
C ALA A 198 -34.38 13.22 -0.31
N THR A 199 -34.71 14.43 0.12
CA THR A 199 -35.99 14.79 0.75
C THR A 199 -37.15 14.60 -0.22
N ASP A 200 -36.96 14.97 -1.49
CA ASP A 200 -38.02 14.75 -2.53
C ASP A 200 -38.26 13.27 -2.75
N LEU A 201 -37.25 12.41 -2.79
CA LEU A 201 -37.44 10.95 -2.88
C LEU A 201 -38.22 10.41 -1.68
N VAL A 202 -37.96 10.91 -0.45
CA VAL A 202 -38.75 10.53 0.73
C VAL A 202 -40.22 10.93 0.56
N LYS A 203 -40.47 12.15 0.09
CA LYS A 203 -41.87 12.64 -0.19
C LYS A 203 -42.59 11.78 -1.23
N GLN A 204 -41.89 11.41 -2.31
CA GLN A 204 -42.45 10.51 -3.33
C GLN A 204 -42.74 9.12 -2.76
N ALA A 205 -41.88 8.60 -1.88
CA ALA A 205 -42.10 7.33 -1.21
C ALA A 205 -43.26 7.40 -0.21
N ILE A 206 -43.42 8.44 0.58
CA ILE A 206 -44.54 8.67 1.50
C ILE A 206 -45.86 8.78 0.73
N SER A 207 -45.88 9.46 -0.42
CA SER A 207 -47.10 9.63 -1.25
C SER A 207 -47.44 8.38 -2.07
N GLY A 208 -46.65 7.31 -2.01
CA GLY A 208 -46.91 6.07 -2.76
C GLY A 208 -46.51 6.14 -4.25
N ARG A 209 -45.90 7.26 -4.71
CA ARG A 209 -45.34 7.36 -6.07
C ARG A 209 -44.17 6.40 -6.30
N LEU A 210 -43.42 6.13 -5.23
CA LEU A 210 -42.34 5.14 -5.20
C LEU A 210 -42.70 4.00 -4.25
N ASN A 211 -42.59 2.78 -4.72
CA ASN A 211 -42.90 1.58 -3.92
C ASN A 211 -41.64 1.13 -3.15
N TRP A 212 -41.30 1.83 -2.07
CA TRP A 212 -40.15 1.54 -1.24
C TRP A 212 -40.24 0.18 -0.54
N LYS A 213 -41.45 -0.31 -0.23
CA LYS A 213 -41.65 -1.65 0.38
C LYS A 213 -41.23 -2.77 -0.58
N ALA A 214 -41.63 -2.67 -1.85
CA ALA A 214 -41.18 -3.63 -2.85
C ALA A 214 -39.64 -3.59 -3.06
N LYS A 215 -39.07 -2.39 -3.11
CA LYS A 215 -37.62 -2.24 -3.25
C LYS A 215 -36.86 -2.79 -2.05
N ARG A 216 -37.39 -2.62 -0.84
CA ARG A 216 -36.80 -3.25 0.39
C ARG A 216 -36.91 -4.76 0.32
N GLN A 217 -38.07 -5.29 -0.08
CA GLN A 217 -38.33 -6.72 -0.17
C GLN A 217 -37.30 -7.45 -1.04
N GLU A 218 -36.80 -6.80 -2.10
CA GLU A 218 -35.73 -7.36 -2.94
C GLU A 218 -34.45 -7.67 -2.17
N LYS A 219 -34.15 -6.91 -1.10
CA LYS A 219 -32.99 -7.13 -0.24
C LYS A 219 -33.21 -8.17 0.84
N LEU A 220 -34.47 -8.45 1.19
CA LEU A 220 -34.87 -9.42 2.23
C LEU A 220 -34.96 -10.85 1.70
N GLU A 221 -35.25 -11.02 0.41
CA GLU A 221 -35.42 -12.31 -0.24
C GLU A 221 -34.09 -12.91 -0.71
N ALA A 222 -34.10 -14.18 -1.09
CA ALA A 222 -32.98 -14.83 -1.77
C ALA A 222 -32.65 -14.14 -3.10
N VAL A 223 -31.45 -14.33 -3.60
CA VAL A 223 -31.06 -13.82 -4.93
C VAL A 223 -31.93 -14.45 -6.01
N LYS A 224 -32.46 -13.63 -6.93
CA LYS A 224 -33.40 -14.06 -8.00
C LYS A 224 -32.64 -14.75 -9.15
N LEU A 225 -32.00 -15.88 -8.87
CA LEU A 225 -31.34 -16.73 -9.84
C LEU A 225 -31.75 -18.17 -9.61
N ASN A 226 -32.02 -18.92 -10.67
CA ASN A 226 -32.25 -20.36 -10.53
C ASN A 226 -30.92 -21.09 -10.20
N PRO A 227 -30.95 -22.35 -9.75
CA PRO A 227 -29.74 -23.08 -9.33
C PRO A 227 -28.66 -23.19 -10.41
N LEU A 228 -29.03 -23.30 -11.69
CA LEU A 228 -28.09 -23.37 -12.80
C LEU A 228 -27.38 -22.00 -13.02
N GLU A 229 -28.19 -20.93 -13.03
CA GLU A 229 -27.65 -19.55 -13.12
C GLU A 229 -26.73 -19.22 -11.98
N GLN A 230 -27.08 -19.59 -10.73
CA GLN A 230 -26.19 -19.40 -9.56
C GLN A 230 -24.88 -20.18 -9.74
N MET A 231 -24.92 -21.44 -10.14
CA MET A 231 -23.73 -22.25 -10.38
C MET A 231 -22.85 -21.61 -11.45
N MET A 232 -23.39 -21.13 -12.55
CA MET A 232 -22.66 -20.50 -13.64
C MET A 232 -22.00 -19.17 -13.16
N ALA A 233 -22.75 -18.30 -12.49
CA ALA A 233 -22.26 -17.04 -11.96
C ALA A 233 -21.10 -17.26 -10.98
N PHE A 234 -21.25 -18.15 -10.01
CA PHE A 234 -20.19 -18.41 -9.03
C PHE A 234 -18.97 -19.11 -9.62
N ASN A 235 -19.13 -20.04 -10.57
CA ASN A 235 -17.97 -20.66 -11.24
C ASN A 235 -17.19 -19.62 -12.07
N THR A 236 -17.88 -18.74 -12.79
CA THR A 236 -17.24 -17.64 -13.54
C THR A 236 -16.54 -16.68 -12.60
N ALA A 237 -17.19 -16.25 -11.53
CA ALA A 237 -16.62 -15.36 -10.52
C ALA A 237 -15.38 -15.98 -9.83
N LYS A 238 -15.47 -17.26 -9.42
CA LYS A 238 -14.33 -18.01 -8.85
C LYS A 238 -13.17 -18.06 -9.82
N GLY A 239 -13.41 -18.42 -11.09
CA GLY A 239 -12.36 -18.42 -12.11
C GLY A 239 -11.66 -17.07 -12.27
N ALA A 240 -12.42 -15.98 -12.35
CA ALA A 240 -11.89 -14.64 -12.55
C ALA A 240 -11.14 -14.09 -11.33
N VAL A 241 -11.65 -14.33 -10.12
CA VAL A 241 -11.06 -13.82 -8.86
C VAL A 241 -9.82 -14.63 -8.46
N LEU A 242 -9.92 -15.96 -8.46
CA LEU A 242 -8.83 -16.82 -8.00
C LEU A 242 -7.66 -16.89 -9.00
N ALA A 243 -7.88 -16.53 -10.27
CA ALA A 243 -6.77 -16.33 -11.22
C ALA A 243 -5.89 -15.12 -10.84
N LYS A 244 -6.40 -14.18 -10.05
CA LYS A 244 -5.67 -12.98 -9.62
C LYS A 244 -5.21 -13.03 -8.16
N ALA A 245 -5.90 -13.78 -7.32
CA ALA A 245 -5.63 -13.90 -5.89
C ALA A 245 -5.42 -15.37 -5.51
N ASN A 246 -4.15 -15.74 -5.26
CA ASN A 246 -3.83 -17.07 -4.75
C ASN A 246 -4.43 -17.27 -3.35
N PRO A 247 -5.35 -18.23 -3.12
CA PRO A 247 -6.00 -18.40 -1.81
C PRO A 247 -5.04 -18.75 -0.66
N ALA A 248 -3.88 -19.34 -0.94
CA ALA A 248 -2.86 -19.61 0.08
C ALA A 248 -2.19 -18.32 0.59
N GLN A 249 -2.15 -17.28 -0.24
CA GLN A 249 -1.56 -15.97 0.09
C GLN A 249 -2.65 -14.96 0.51
N TYR A 250 -3.82 -15.03 -0.11
CA TYR A 250 -4.96 -14.15 0.11
C TYR A 250 -6.24 -14.97 0.23
N PRO A 251 -6.57 -15.51 1.42
CA PRO A 251 -7.73 -16.38 1.60
C PRO A 251 -9.08 -15.65 1.52
N ALA A 252 -9.14 -14.37 1.87
CA ALA A 252 -10.39 -13.62 1.97
C ALA A 252 -11.22 -13.57 0.68
N PRO A 253 -10.68 -13.43 -0.55
CA PRO A 253 -11.46 -13.49 -1.78
C PRO A 253 -12.19 -14.81 -1.99
N LYS A 254 -11.55 -15.94 -1.64
CA LYS A 254 -12.18 -17.25 -1.72
C LYS A 254 -13.30 -17.39 -0.68
N LEU A 255 -13.02 -16.98 0.57
CA LEU A 255 -14.00 -17.03 1.67
C LEU A 255 -15.23 -16.13 1.40
N LEU A 256 -15.02 -14.95 0.80
CA LEU A 256 -16.11 -14.10 0.32
C LEU A 256 -17.00 -14.83 -0.70
N LEU A 257 -16.41 -15.48 -1.71
CA LEU A 257 -17.15 -16.20 -2.74
C LEU A 257 -17.93 -17.39 -2.16
N ASP A 258 -17.31 -18.12 -1.24
CA ASP A 258 -17.94 -19.25 -0.56
C ASP A 258 -19.13 -18.78 0.31
N SER A 259 -18.98 -17.67 1.03
CA SER A 259 -20.04 -17.05 1.84
C SER A 259 -21.21 -16.55 0.96
N LEU A 260 -20.91 -15.84 -0.13
CA LEU A 260 -21.92 -15.38 -1.09
C LEU A 260 -22.70 -16.55 -1.69
N GLN A 261 -22.00 -17.63 -2.07
CA GLN A 261 -22.64 -18.82 -2.62
C GLN A 261 -23.54 -19.52 -1.59
N ALA A 262 -23.10 -19.63 -0.34
CA ALA A 262 -23.87 -20.19 0.76
C ALA A 262 -25.14 -19.36 1.05
N GLY A 263 -25.03 -18.03 1.00
CA GLY A 263 -26.12 -17.09 1.32
C GLY A 263 -27.07 -16.78 0.15
N ALA A 264 -26.72 -17.15 -1.09
CA ALA A 264 -27.47 -16.72 -2.27
C ALA A 264 -28.93 -17.22 -2.29
N SER A 265 -29.16 -18.46 -1.84
CA SER A 265 -30.49 -19.09 -1.79
C SER A 265 -31.25 -18.85 -0.47
N LEU A 266 -30.68 -18.11 0.45
CA LEU A 266 -31.23 -17.85 1.77
C LEU A 266 -31.88 -16.47 1.83
N ALA A 267 -32.85 -16.29 2.75
CA ALA A 267 -33.35 -14.98 3.11
C ALA A 267 -32.28 -14.16 3.83
N ARG A 268 -32.50 -12.84 3.97
CA ARG A 268 -31.53 -11.88 4.53
C ARG A 268 -30.86 -12.38 5.84
N ASP A 269 -31.68 -12.75 6.83
CA ASP A 269 -31.14 -13.00 8.18
C ASP A 269 -30.28 -14.27 8.22
N GLU A 270 -30.65 -15.32 7.51
CA GLU A 270 -29.85 -16.53 7.36
C GLU A 270 -28.60 -16.28 6.51
N ALA A 271 -28.69 -15.45 5.47
CA ALA A 271 -27.54 -15.06 4.66
C ALA A 271 -26.55 -14.18 5.45
N LEU A 272 -27.03 -13.31 6.35
CA LEU A 272 -26.17 -12.51 7.26
C LEU A 272 -25.42 -13.41 8.25
N LYS A 273 -26.03 -14.50 8.70
CA LYS A 273 -25.33 -15.48 9.53
C LYS A 273 -24.22 -16.17 8.74
N ALA A 274 -24.48 -16.56 7.49
CA ALA A 274 -23.45 -17.13 6.61
C ALA A 274 -22.33 -16.12 6.32
N GLU A 275 -22.64 -14.82 6.18
CA GLU A 275 -21.67 -13.73 6.06
C GLU A 275 -20.79 -13.66 7.32
N ALA A 276 -21.38 -13.62 8.52
CA ALA A 276 -20.65 -13.51 9.78
C ALA A 276 -19.71 -14.72 10.04
N GLU A 277 -20.19 -15.94 9.76
CA GLU A 277 -19.39 -17.16 9.90
C GLU A 277 -18.20 -17.19 8.93
N GLY A 278 -18.39 -16.78 7.69
CA GLY A 278 -17.33 -16.71 6.70
C GLY A 278 -16.36 -15.54 6.96
N PHE A 279 -16.88 -14.38 7.41
CA PHE A 279 -16.05 -13.25 7.86
C PHE A 279 -15.14 -13.65 9.00
N ALA A 280 -15.65 -14.36 10.00
CA ALA A 280 -14.87 -14.83 11.14
C ALA A 280 -13.69 -15.71 10.69
N LYS A 281 -13.91 -16.63 9.74
CA LYS A 281 -12.84 -17.45 9.15
C LYS A 281 -11.77 -16.61 8.46
N ALA A 282 -12.14 -15.52 7.80
CA ALA A 282 -11.18 -14.62 7.18
C ALA A 282 -10.41 -13.81 8.23
N ALA A 283 -11.10 -13.27 9.21
CA ALA A 283 -10.55 -12.35 10.21
C ALA A 283 -9.50 -12.99 11.16
N VAL A 284 -9.59 -14.30 11.41
CA VAL A 284 -8.60 -15.03 12.24
C VAL A 284 -7.36 -15.47 11.49
N THR A 285 -7.26 -15.20 10.19
CA THR A 285 -6.10 -15.62 9.39
C THR A 285 -4.88 -14.75 9.68
N PRO A 286 -3.65 -15.32 9.65
CA PRO A 286 -2.41 -14.52 9.74
C PRO A 286 -2.33 -13.45 8.66
N GLN A 287 -2.92 -13.71 7.48
CA GLN A 287 -2.97 -12.74 6.38
C GLN A 287 -3.84 -11.53 6.71
N ALA A 288 -4.97 -11.73 7.36
CA ALA A 288 -5.82 -10.62 7.82
C ALA A 288 -5.09 -9.79 8.89
N GLU A 289 -4.47 -10.44 9.87
CA GLU A 289 -3.65 -9.77 10.88
C GLU A 289 -2.55 -8.93 10.23
N ALA A 290 -1.83 -9.49 9.26
CA ALA A 290 -0.77 -8.80 8.53
C ALA A 290 -1.30 -7.58 7.77
N LEU A 291 -2.36 -7.75 6.98
CA LEU A 291 -2.91 -6.69 6.12
C LEU A 291 -3.58 -5.57 6.95
N ILE A 292 -4.25 -5.91 8.03
CA ILE A 292 -4.78 -4.94 9.01
C ILE A 292 -3.61 -4.22 9.68
N GLY A 293 -2.57 -4.95 10.09
CA GLY A 293 -1.35 -4.36 10.64
C GLY A 293 -0.70 -3.36 9.69
N LEU A 294 -0.65 -3.65 8.39
CA LEU A 294 -0.15 -2.71 7.39
C LEU A 294 -1.00 -1.44 7.27
N PHE A 295 -2.31 -1.58 7.32
CA PHE A 295 -3.19 -0.42 7.33
C PHE A 295 -2.93 0.48 8.55
N ILE A 296 -2.72 -0.12 9.72
CA ILE A 296 -2.36 0.61 10.95
C ILE A 296 -0.96 1.23 10.82
N ASN A 297 0.02 0.47 10.31
CA ASN A 297 1.38 0.96 10.10
C ASN A 297 1.42 2.15 9.12
N ASP A 298 0.60 2.16 8.07
CA ASP A 298 0.47 3.29 7.16
C ASP A 298 -0.01 4.56 7.88
N GLN A 299 -0.94 4.43 8.85
CA GLN A 299 -1.37 5.56 9.68
C GLN A 299 -0.24 6.05 10.60
N VAL A 300 0.54 5.13 11.18
CA VAL A 300 1.72 5.47 12.01
C VAL A 300 2.75 6.23 11.19
N VAL A 301 3.11 5.73 10.00
CA VAL A 301 4.07 6.38 9.09
C VAL A 301 3.58 7.77 8.66
N LYS A 302 2.31 7.91 8.30
CA LYS A 302 1.72 9.22 7.96
C LYS A 302 1.77 10.20 9.13
N LYS A 303 1.49 9.73 10.35
CA LYS A 303 1.58 10.55 11.56
C LYS A 303 3.01 10.97 11.86
N ALA A 304 3.98 10.05 11.72
CA ALA A 304 5.41 10.33 11.88
C ALA A 304 5.88 11.36 10.83
N SER A 305 5.54 11.16 9.56
CA SER A 305 5.87 12.11 8.48
C SER A 305 5.32 13.51 8.78
N LYS A 306 4.09 13.59 9.29
CA LYS A 306 3.46 14.88 9.64
C LYS A 306 4.19 15.61 10.78
N GLN A 307 4.84 14.89 11.69
CA GLN A 307 5.66 15.49 12.74
C GLN A 307 6.91 16.17 12.17
N HIS A 308 7.45 15.65 11.06
CA HIS A 308 8.60 16.22 10.36
C HIS A 308 8.26 17.39 9.43
N GLU A 309 6.99 17.73 9.19
CA GLU A 309 6.59 18.86 8.32
C GLU A 309 6.87 20.23 8.95
N LYS A 310 7.05 20.28 10.27
CA LYS A 310 7.23 21.53 10.99
C LYS A 310 8.56 22.19 10.61
N GLY A 311 8.48 23.42 10.12
CA GLY A 311 9.64 24.20 9.66
C GLY A 311 9.99 23.98 8.18
N ALA A 312 9.16 23.24 7.42
CA ALA A 312 9.36 23.07 5.98
C ALA A 312 9.21 24.40 5.22
N HIS A 313 10.11 24.62 4.26
CA HIS A 313 9.95 25.72 3.30
C HIS A 313 9.06 25.29 2.13
N PRO A 314 8.28 26.24 1.56
CA PRO A 314 7.56 25.99 0.32
C PRO A 314 8.51 25.65 -0.82
N VAL A 315 8.23 24.58 -1.55
CA VAL A 315 8.94 24.23 -2.78
C VAL A 315 8.08 24.64 -3.98
N ASN A 316 8.45 25.79 -4.58
CA ASN A 316 7.82 26.33 -5.78
C ASN A 316 8.56 25.89 -7.04
N GLN A 317 9.90 25.78 -6.96
CA GLN A 317 10.78 25.37 -8.05
C GLN A 317 11.78 24.35 -7.54
N ALA A 318 11.78 23.15 -8.13
CA ALA A 318 12.80 22.12 -7.89
C ALA A 318 13.82 22.06 -9.04
N ALA A 319 14.95 21.41 -8.81
CA ALA A 319 15.86 21.00 -9.85
C ALA A 319 16.34 19.58 -9.65
N VAL A 320 16.70 18.90 -10.72
CA VAL A 320 17.39 17.60 -10.70
C VAL A 320 18.66 17.67 -11.54
N LEU A 321 19.75 17.14 -10.98
CA LEU A 321 21.05 17.02 -11.67
C LEU A 321 21.21 15.58 -12.16
N GLY A 322 21.51 15.40 -13.42
CA GLY A 322 21.49 14.12 -14.10
C GLY A 322 20.14 13.86 -14.78
N ALA A 323 20.15 13.60 -16.07
CA ALA A 323 18.98 13.32 -16.90
C ALA A 323 18.94 11.84 -17.35
N GLY A 324 19.59 10.96 -16.58
CA GLY A 324 19.49 9.51 -16.75
C GLY A 324 18.14 8.95 -16.31
N ILE A 325 18.06 7.61 -16.16
CA ILE A 325 16.82 6.90 -15.79
C ILE A 325 16.22 7.48 -14.49
N MET A 326 17.04 7.68 -13.45
CA MET A 326 16.55 8.20 -12.17
C MET A 326 16.18 9.68 -12.26
N GLY A 327 17.06 10.53 -12.80
CA GLY A 327 16.79 11.97 -12.91
C GLY A 327 15.60 12.29 -13.81
N GLY A 328 15.47 11.60 -14.95
CA GLY A 328 14.29 11.71 -15.81
C GLY A 328 13.00 11.25 -15.12
N GLY A 329 13.07 10.15 -14.35
CA GLY A 329 11.96 9.65 -13.55
C GLY A 329 11.54 10.61 -12.42
N ILE A 330 12.51 11.23 -11.74
CA ILE A 330 12.27 12.24 -10.69
C ILE A 330 11.63 13.49 -11.31
N ALA A 331 12.16 13.97 -12.46
CA ALA A 331 11.59 15.11 -13.18
C ALA A 331 10.13 14.86 -13.59
N TYR A 332 9.85 13.68 -14.18
CA TYR A 332 8.49 13.27 -14.51
C TYR A 332 7.58 13.27 -13.27
N GLN A 333 8.03 12.67 -12.17
CA GLN A 333 7.22 12.53 -10.95
C GLN A 333 6.87 13.90 -10.35
N ALA A 334 7.85 14.81 -10.25
CA ALA A 334 7.64 16.17 -9.78
C ALA A 334 6.65 16.93 -10.65
N ALA A 335 6.88 16.95 -11.97
CA ALA A 335 6.05 17.66 -12.94
C ALA A 335 4.61 17.13 -13.00
N SER A 336 4.44 15.79 -12.95
CA SER A 336 3.12 15.14 -12.96
C SER A 336 2.28 15.45 -11.73
N LYS A 337 2.93 15.86 -10.63
CA LYS A 337 2.32 16.28 -9.36
C LYS A 337 2.28 17.80 -9.17
N GLY A 338 2.58 18.54 -10.24
CA GLY A 338 2.41 19.99 -10.26
C GLY A 338 3.61 20.81 -9.78
N THR A 339 4.77 20.18 -9.50
CA THR A 339 5.99 20.91 -9.12
C THR A 339 6.83 21.16 -10.36
N PRO A 340 7.08 22.45 -10.75
CA PRO A 340 8.02 22.79 -11.80
C PRO A 340 9.42 22.30 -11.45
N ILE A 341 10.15 21.78 -12.43
CA ILE A 341 11.48 21.20 -12.21
C ILE A 341 12.43 21.50 -13.35
N ILE A 342 13.62 22.00 -13.02
CA ILE A 342 14.74 22.16 -13.95
C ILE A 342 15.49 20.84 -13.99
N MET A 343 15.73 20.29 -15.19
CA MET A 343 16.51 19.07 -15.38
C MET A 343 17.83 19.44 -16.06
N LYS A 344 18.93 19.35 -15.30
CA LYS A 344 20.28 19.71 -15.79
C LYS A 344 21.12 18.46 -16.00
N ASP A 345 21.84 18.45 -17.13
CA ASP A 345 22.90 17.47 -17.40
C ASP A 345 24.09 18.17 -18.10
N ILE A 346 25.17 17.43 -18.33
CA ILE A 346 26.36 17.91 -19.01
C ILE A 346 26.24 17.87 -20.54
N GLY A 347 25.26 17.13 -21.09
CA GLY A 347 25.09 16.96 -22.53
C GLY A 347 23.65 16.83 -22.98
N ASN A 348 23.40 17.30 -24.23
CA ASN A 348 22.10 17.21 -24.86
C ASN A 348 21.56 15.75 -25.04
N PRO A 349 22.40 14.73 -25.34
CA PRO A 349 21.91 13.36 -25.45
C PRO A 349 21.26 12.84 -24.18
N GLN A 350 21.80 13.18 -22.99
CA GLN A 350 21.28 12.80 -21.69
C GLN A 350 19.95 13.53 -21.42
N LEU A 351 19.90 14.85 -21.69
CA LEU A 351 18.66 15.63 -21.58
C LEU A 351 17.55 15.05 -22.49
N ALA A 352 17.90 14.68 -23.72
CA ALA A 352 16.96 14.05 -24.65
C ALA A 352 16.44 12.70 -24.12
N LEU A 353 17.30 11.90 -23.44
CA LEU A 353 16.91 10.65 -22.83
C LEU A 353 15.89 10.87 -21.69
N GLY A 354 16.17 11.80 -20.78
CA GLY A 354 15.25 12.14 -19.69
C GLY A 354 13.90 12.66 -20.16
N MET A 355 13.91 13.55 -21.18
CA MET A 355 12.67 14.05 -21.79
C MET A 355 11.89 12.95 -22.52
N LYS A 356 12.57 12.04 -23.22
CA LYS A 356 11.96 10.88 -23.87
C LYS A 356 11.26 9.97 -22.88
N GLU A 357 11.88 9.71 -21.73
CA GLU A 357 11.28 8.90 -20.66
C GLU A 357 10.00 9.55 -20.12
N ALA A 358 10.04 10.83 -19.79
CA ALA A 358 8.88 11.58 -19.33
C ALA A 358 7.74 11.56 -20.39
N ASN A 359 8.08 11.81 -21.65
CA ASN A 359 7.12 11.77 -22.76
C ASN A 359 6.47 10.38 -22.92
N ASN A 360 7.26 9.30 -22.86
CA ASN A 360 6.76 7.93 -22.96
C ASN A 360 5.77 7.58 -21.86
N LEU A 361 6.06 7.99 -20.62
CA LEU A 361 5.20 7.75 -19.48
C LEU A 361 3.87 8.51 -19.60
N LEU A 362 3.91 9.76 -20.04
CA LEU A 362 2.72 10.58 -20.25
C LEU A 362 1.87 10.08 -21.42
N THR A 363 2.51 9.70 -22.54
CA THR A 363 1.82 9.11 -23.71
C THR A 363 1.00 7.88 -23.29
N LYS A 364 1.59 6.98 -22.48
CA LYS A 364 0.87 5.81 -21.94
C LYS A 364 -0.34 6.18 -21.08
N GLN A 365 -0.31 7.33 -20.36
CA GLN A 365 -1.47 7.80 -19.60
C GLN A 365 -2.59 8.30 -20.53
N VAL A 366 -2.22 9.00 -21.61
CA VAL A 366 -3.18 9.47 -22.62
C VAL A 366 -3.82 8.28 -23.35
N GLU A 367 -3.02 7.32 -23.82
CA GLU A 367 -3.49 6.09 -24.49
C GLU A 367 -4.46 5.29 -23.60
N ARG A 368 -4.19 5.24 -22.30
CA ARG A 368 -5.06 4.58 -21.30
C ARG A 368 -6.28 5.44 -20.89
N LYS A 369 -6.49 6.59 -21.51
CA LYS A 369 -7.56 7.55 -21.21
C LYS A 369 -7.56 8.03 -19.74
N LYS A 370 -6.40 8.01 -19.07
CA LYS A 370 -6.22 8.51 -17.71
C LYS A 370 -5.82 9.98 -17.65
N MET A 371 -5.41 10.54 -18.80
CA MET A 371 -4.96 11.92 -18.95
C MET A 371 -5.44 12.47 -20.31
N LYS A 372 -5.81 13.75 -20.36
CA LYS A 372 -6.11 14.45 -21.63
C LYS A 372 -4.81 14.93 -22.29
N PRO A 373 -4.74 15.03 -23.65
CA PRO A 373 -3.55 15.56 -24.35
C PRO A 373 -3.10 16.95 -23.88
N ALA A 374 -4.04 17.85 -23.58
CA ALA A 374 -3.73 19.18 -23.03
C ALA A 374 -2.97 19.10 -21.69
N GLN A 375 -3.41 18.22 -20.78
CA GLN A 375 -2.74 18.00 -19.49
C GLN A 375 -1.34 17.39 -19.65
N MET A 376 -1.11 16.57 -20.70
CA MET A 376 0.22 16.09 -21.04
C MET A 376 1.13 17.26 -21.43
N GLY A 377 0.66 18.16 -22.30
CA GLY A 377 1.42 19.35 -22.69
C GLY A 377 1.78 20.24 -21.51
N GLU A 378 0.81 20.51 -20.63
CA GLU A 378 1.04 21.27 -19.38
C GLU A 378 2.06 20.60 -18.46
N THR A 379 2.04 19.27 -18.36
CA THR A 379 2.98 18.52 -17.51
C THR A 379 4.39 18.57 -18.09
N LEU A 380 4.54 18.38 -19.40
CA LEU A 380 5.85 18.50 -20.07
C LEU A 380 6.42 19.92 -19.96
N ALA A 381 5.59 20.96 -20.03
CA ALA A 381 6.00 22.36 -19.87
C ALA A 381 6.56 22.69 -18.47
N ARG A 382 6.28 21.84 -17.46
CA ARG A 382 6.87 21.96 -16.11
C ARG A 382 8.28 21.39 -16.02
N ILE A 383 8.73 20.62 -17.01
CA ILE A 383 10.11 20.08 -17.06
C ILE A 383 10.94 20.96 -17.97
N ARG A 384 11.95 21.60 -17.42
CA ARG A 384 12.83 22.52 -18.16
C ARG A 384 14.24 21.94 -18.28
N PRO A 385 14.62 21.40 -19.45
CA PRO A 385 15.97 20.89 -19.67
C PRO A 385 16.96 22.04 -19.82
N THR A 386 18.15 21.91 -19.21
CA THR A 386 19.24 22.91 -19.33
C THR A 386 20.62 22.27 -19.21
N LEU A 387 21.64 22.93 -19.77
CA LEU A 387 23.07 22.60 -19.62
C LEU A 387 23.77 23.51 -18.58
N SER A 388 23.11 24.57 -18.13
CA SER A 388 23.73 25.61 -17.25
C SER A 388 23.07 25.72 -15.89
N TYR A 389 23.76 26.42 -14.96
CA TYR A 389 23.24 26.76 -13.63
C TYR A 389 22.58 28.14 -13.55
N GLU A 390 22.43 28.87 -14.67
CA GLU A 390 21.98 30.28 -14.65
C GLU A 390 20.67 30.49 -13.90
N GLU A 391 19.76 29.52 -13.94
CA GLU A 391 18.43 29.62 -13.33
C GLU A 391 18.34 28.99 -11.95
N PHE A 392 19.42 28.43 -11.42
CA PHE A 392 19.43 27.73 -10.14
C PHE A 392 19.29 28.68 -8.92
N LYS A 393 19.47 29.98 -9.10
CA LYS A 393 19.25 30.99 -8.06
C LYS A 393 17.80 31.06 -7.57
N GLU A 394 16.84 30.58 -8.35
CA GLU A 394 15.43 30.56 -7.98
C GLU A 394 14.94 29.20 -7.47
N VAL A 395 15.85 28.22 -7.37
CA VAL A 395 15.50 26.85 -6.98
C VAL A 395 15.46 26.72 -5.44
N ASP A 396 14.39 26.09 -4.93
CA ASP A 396 14.20 25.86 -3.51
C ASP A 396 14.89 24.57 -3.04
N ILE A 397 14.93 23.55 -3.91
CA ILE A 397 15.58 22.27 -3.65
C ILE A 397 16.22 21.71 -4.94
N VAL A 398 17.43 21.20 -4.83
CA VAL A 398 18.16 20.50 -5.90
C VAL A 398 18.29 19.03 -5.51
N ILE A 399 17.89 18.10 -6.41
CA ILE A 399 18.04 16.66 -6.22
C ILE A 399 19.18 16.17 -7.13
N GLU A 400 20.30 15.78 -6.56
CA GLU A 400 21.43 15.22 -7.28
C GLU A 400 21.17 13.74 -7.61
N ALA A 401 21.21 13.39 -8.89
CA ALA A 401 20.99 12.03 -9.41
C ALA A 401 22.01 11.68 -10.54
N VAL A 402 23.24 12.13 -10.36
CA VAL A 402 24.36 11.82 -11.28
C VAL A 402 24.93 10.42 -11.01
N THR A 403 25.96 10.02 -11.75
CA THR A 403 26.59 8.70 -11.61
C THR A 403 26.98 8.37 -10.16
N GLU A 404 26.85 7.10 -9.76
CA GLU A 404 27.12 6.61 -8.40
C GLU A 404 28.64 6.49 -8.15
N ASN A 405 29.32 7.65 -8.15
CA ASN A 405 30.74 7.78 -7.90
C ASN A 405 30.98 8.91 -6.87
N PRO A 406 31.59 8.63 -5.71
CA PRO A 406 31.75 9.61 -4.64
C PRO A 406 32.46 10.90 -5.10
N LYS A 407 33.56 10.76 -5.85
CA LYS A 407 34.35 11.91 -6.31
C LYS A 407 33.56 12.80 -7.27
N VAL A 408 32.79 12.19 -8.18
CA VAL A 408 31.96 12.94 -9.12
C VAL A 408 30.84 13.67 -8.36
N LYS A 409 30.19 13.00 -7.41
CA LYS A 409 29.14 13.61 -6.58
C LYS A 409 29.68 14.76 -5.74
N GLU A 410 30.84 14.60 -5.09
CA GLU A 410 31.51 15.65 -4.30
C GLU A 410 31.78 16.92 -5.14
N ILE A 411 32.27 16.76 -6.37
CA ILE A 411 32.52 17.88 -7.30
C ILE A 411 31.20 18.56 -7.68
N VAL A 412 30.19 17.77 -8.10
CA VAL A 412 28.88 18.29 -8.55
C VAL A 412 28.15 18.99 -7.41
N LEU A 413 28.17 18.43 -6.20
CA LEU A 413 27.55 19.03 -5.02
C LEU A 413 28.20 20.36 -4.65
N ALA A 414 29.55 20.43 -4.61
CA ALA A 414 30.29 21.66 -4.33
C ALA A 414 30.08 22.75 -5.41
N GLU A 415 29.95 22.37 -6.68
CA GLU A 415 29.60 23.27 -7.78
C GLU A 415 28.15 23.77 -7.62
N THR A 416 27.23 22.88 -7.33
CA THR A 416 25.80 23.22 -7.13
C THR A 416 25.63 24.24 -6.03
N GLU A 417 26.28 24.03 -4.88
CA GLU A 417 26.19 24.92 -3.71
C GLU A 417 26.57 26.37 -4.03
N LYS A 418 27.55 26.58 -4.92
CA LYS A 418 27.99 27.92 -5.37
C LYS A 418 26.96 28.61 -6.26
N ASN A 419 26.07 27.86 -6.90
CA ASN A 419 25.13 28.36 -7.90
C ASN A 419 23.69 28.51 -7.37
N VAL A 420 23.42 28.10 -6.13
CA VAL A 420 22.12 28.19 -5.48
C VAL A 420 22.10 29.25 -4.38
N ARG A 421 20.91 29.60 -3.89
CA ARG A 421 20.75 30.50 -2.72
C ARG A 421 21.26 29.83 -1.45
N GLU A 422 21.55 30.66 -0.44
CA GLU A 422 22.06 30.17 0.85
C GLU A 422 21.11 29.18 1.55
N ASN A 423 19.81 29.37 1.40
CA ASN A 423 18.76 28.54 2.00
C ASN A 423 18.23 27.43 1.08
N THR A 424 18.79 27.23 -0.12
CA THR A 424 18.41 26.12 -0.99
C THR A 424 18.81 24.80 -0.38
N ILE A 425 17.88 23.85 -0.32
CA ILE A 425 18.18 22.49 0.12
C ILE A 425 18.83 21.72 -1.03
N ILE A 426 19.90 20.99 -0.72
CA ILE A 426 20.54 20.07 -1.66
C ILE A 426 20.28 18.66 -1.16
N ALA A 427 19.71 17.82 -2.02
CA ALA A 427 19.44 16.43 -1.72
C ALA A 427 20.23 15.51 -2.66
N SER A 428 20.76 14.40 -2.17
CA SER A 428 21.37 13.38 -3.03
C SER A 428 20.48 12.14 -3.13
N ASN A 429 20.31 11.64 -4.35
CA ASN A 429 19.61 10.38 -4.63
C ASN A 429 20.59 9.18 -4.65
N THR A 430 21.76 9.31 -4.03
CA THR A 430 22.67 8.16 -3.90
C THR A 430 21.96 6.98 -3.25
N SER A 431 22.35 5.76 -3.65
CA SER A 431 21.74 4.52 -3.13
C SER A 431 22.54 3.89 -1.99
N THR A 432 23.85 4.21 -1.88
CA THR A 432 24.75 3.52 -0.95
C THR A 432 25.75 4.42 -0.27
N ILE A 433 26.08 5.59 -0.86
CA ILE A 433 27.12 6.47 -0.35
C ILE A 433 26.58 7.28 0.83
N SER A 434 27.26 7.24 1.96
CA SER A 434 26.88 7.98 3.17
C SER A 434 26.67 9.48 2.89
N ILE A 435 25.57 10.01 3.34
CA ILE A 435 25.21 11.43 3.26
C ILE A 435 26.18 12.26 4.08
N THR A 436 26.56 11.78 5.26
CA THR A 436 27.58 12.40 6.12
C THR A 436 28.95 12.52 5.42
N ARG A 437 29.32 11.51 4.62
CA ARG A 437 30.52 11.56 3.79
C ARG A 437 30.45 12.64 2.71
N LEU A 438 29.37 12.65 1.93
CA LEU A 438 29.18 13.61 0.84
C LEU A 438 29.07 15.05 1.36
N ALA A 439 28.48 15.25 2.54
CA ALA A 439 28.36 16.55 3.19
C ALA A 439 29.69 17.25 3.45
N LYS A 440 30.81 16.51 3.51
CA LYS A 440 32.14 17.07 3.71
C LYS A 440 32.65 17.95 2.53
N ALA A 441 32.05 17.78 1.36
CA ALA A 441 32.31 18.59 0.17
C ALA A 441 31.64 19.96 0.19
N LEU A 442 30.71 20.20 1.14
CA LEU A 442 29.85 21.38 1.20
C LEU A 442 30.30 22.36 2.31
N GLN A 443 30.02 23.64 2.09
CA GLN A 443 30.24 24.71 3.08
C GLN A 443 29.04 24.85 4.04
N ARG A 444 27.84 24.45 3.57
CA ARG A 444 26.57 24.51 4.31
C ARG A 444 25.96 23.10 4.43
N PRO A 445 26.65 22.17 5.12
CA PRO A 445 26.23 20.78 5.24
C PRO A 445 24.90 20.60 5.97
N GLU A 446 24.42 21.62 6.70
CA GLU A 446 23.10 21.65 7.34
C GLU A 446 21.94 21.67 6.34
N ASN A 447 22.16 22.18 5.13
CA ASN A 447 21.19 22.20 4.03
C ASN A 447 21.29 20.95 3.14
N PHE A 448 22.07 19.97 3.52
CA PHE A 448 22.26 18.74 2.76
C PHE A 448 21.58 17.54 3.40
N VAL A 449 20.87 16.76 2.58
CA VAL A 449 20.03 15.63 3.00
C VAL A 449 20.06 14.51 1.94
N GLY A 450 19.79 13.28 2.32
CA GLY A 450 19.52 12.21 1.35
C GLY A 450 18.06 12.20 0.95
N MET A 451 17.78 11.98 -0.34
CA MET A 451 16.42 11.77 -0.88
C MET A 451 16.47 10.61 -1.87
N HIS A 452 16.42 9.41 -1.34
CA HIS A 452 16.60 8.18 -2.11
C HIS A 452 15.29 7.68 -2.68
N PHE A 453 15.17 7.71 -4.01
CA PHE A 453 14.06 7.16 -4.76
C PHE A 453 14.39 5.75 -5.24
N PHE A 454 13.36 4.94 -5.44
CA PHE A 454 13.46 3.58 -5.96
C PHE A 454 13.04 3.51 -7.42
N ASN A 455 13.74 2.67 -8.18
CA ASN A 455 13.44 2.47 -9.62
C ASN A 455 12.36 1.39 -9.82
N PRO A 456 11.32 1.64 -10.64
CA PRO A 456 11.01 2.86 -11.40
C PRO A 456 10.33 3.93 -10.54
N VAL A 457 10.81 5.18 -10.62
CA VAL A 457 10.36 6.28 -9.74
C VAL A 457 8.83 6.46 -9.74
N HIS A 458 8.18 6.35 -10.89
CA HIS A 458 6.73 6.56 -11.01
C HIS A 458 5.88 5.44 -10.39
N MET A 459 6.46 4.27 -10.11
CA MET A 459 5.76 3.11 -9.54
C MET A 459 6.05 2.91 -8.06
N MET A 460 7.32 3.10 -7.65
CA MET A 460 7.75 2.82 -6.29
C MET A 460 7.25 3.91 -5.33
N PRO A 461 6.47 3.55 -4.30
CA PRO A 461 5.83 4.54 -3.43
C PRO A 461 6.78 5.15 -2.40
N LEU A 462 7.86 4.46 -2.01
CA LEU A 462 8.78 4.87 -0.96
C LEU A 462 9.76 5.95 -1.44
N VAL A 463 10.08 6.87 -0.53
CA VAL A 463 11.28 7.71 -0.54
C VAL A 463 11.92 7.64 0.84
N GLU A 464 13.18 7.23 0.92
CA GLU A 464 13.97 7.39 2.14
C GLU A 464 14.47 8.83 2.21
N VAL A 465 14.22 9.50 3.33
CA VAL A 465 14.81 10.80 3.65
C VAL A 465 15.91 10.57 4.66
N ILE A 466 17.16 10.73 4.24
CA ILE A 466 18.32 10.30 5.02
C ILE A 466 18.92 11.49 5.77
N ARG A 467 18.93 11.39 7.08
CA ARG A 467 19.55 12.34 8.02
C ARG A 467 21.05 12.07 8.11
N GLY A 468 21.88 12.90 7.50
CA GLY A 468 23.31 12.94 7.77
C GLY A 468 23.63 13.61 9.13
N GLU A 469 24.86 13.49 9.60
CA GLU A 469 25.29 14.00 10.91
C GLU A 469 24.99 15.50 11.12
N LYS A 470 25.08 16.31 10.07
CA LYS A 470 24.87 17.76 10.12
C LYS A 470 23.56 18.23 9.50
N THR A 471 22.76 17.32 8.95
CA THR A 471 21.49 17.66 8.30
C THR A 471 20.52 18.33 9.27
N SER A 472 20.03 19.51 8.92
CA SER A 472 19.07 20.27 9.75
C SER A 472 17.65 19.68 9.69
N GLU A 473 16.85 19.96 10.72
CA GLU A 473 15.41 19.60 10.73
C GLU A 473 14.64 20.27 9.59
N GLU A 474 15.05 21.48 9.19
CA GLU A 474 14.48 22.23 8.08
C GLU A 474 14.72 21.52 6.73
N ALA A 475 15.93 20.99 6.51
CA ALA A 475 16.25 20.23 5.30
C ALA A 475 15.42 18.94 5.24
N ILE A 476 15.26 18.24 6.36
CA ILE A 476 14.41 17.07 6.47
C ILE A 476 12.94 17.42 6.21
N ALA A 477 12.43 18.45 6.89
CA ALA A 477 11.03 18.88 6.77
C ALA A 477 10.68 19.23 5.31
N THR A 478 11.50 20.05 4.67
CA THR A 478 11.30 20.46 3.26
C THR A 478 11.33 19.26 2.30
N THR A 479 12.24 18.32 2.53
CA THR A 479 12.36 17.09 1.71
C THR A 479 11.16 16.15 1.92
N VAL A 480 10.70 15.98 3.16
CA VAL A 480 9.50 15.19 3.49
C VAL A 480 8.26 15.76 2.79
N VAL A 481 8.05 17.07 2.89
CA VAL A 481 6.89 17.74 2.25
C VAL A 481 6.96 17.62 0.72
N LEU A 482 8.15 17.77 0.12
CA LEU A 482 8.30 17.55 -1.32
C LEU A 482 7.98 16.11 -1.72
N ALA A 483 8.49 15.12 -0.98
CA ALA A 483 8.22 13.71 -1.26
C ALA A 483 6.70 13.42 -1.23
N GLN A 484 5.99 13.92 -0.21
CA GLN A 484 4.53 13.81 -0.10
C GLN A 484 3.82 14.51 -1.26
N LYS A 485 4.23 15.73 -1.62
CA LYS A 485 3.69 16.47 -2.77
C LYS A 485 3.90 15.71 -4.08
N MET A 486 5.01 14.99 -4.21
CA MET A 486 5.28 14.08 -5.33
C MET A 486 4.45 12.79 -5.27
N GLY A 487 3.58 12.60 -4.25
CA GLY A 487 2.75 11.42 -4.06
C GLY A 487 3.54 10.20 -3.59
N LYS A 488 4.64 10.43 -2.87
CA LYS A 488 5.47 9.40 -2.23
C LYS A 488 5.17 9.30 -0.74
N THR A 489 5.54 8.17 -0.16
CA THR A 489 5.55 7.95 1.29
C THR A 489 6.98 8.14 1.78
N PRO A 490 7.33 9.28 2.41
CA PRO A 490 8.64 9.48 2.98
C PRO A 490 8.78 8.73 4.30
N ILE A 491 9.94 8.10 4.51
CA ILE A 491 10.37 7.55 5.79
C ILE A 491 11.73 8.19 6.10
N VAL A 492 11.82 8.83 7.27
CA VAL A 492 13.07 9.47 7.72
C VAL A 492 13.94 8.40 8.38
N VAL A 493 15.18 8.29 7.90
CA VAL A 493 16.15 7.32 8.42
C VAL A 493 17.48 8.01 8.74
N ASN A 494 18.24 7.44 9.65
CA ASN A 494 19.59 7.90 9.91
C ASN A 494 20.59 7.34 8.90
N ASP A 495 21.69 8.05 8.69
CA ASP A 495 22.70 7.71 7.70
C ASP A 495 23.51 6.49 8.11
N CYS A 496 23.65 5.56 7.20
CA CYS A 496 24.61 4.46 7.22
C CYS A 496 24.83 3.96 5.79
N PRO A 497 25.85 3.12 5.52
CA PRO A 497 25.99 2.49 4.21
C PRO A 497 24.73 1.72 3.79
N GLY A 498 24.17 2.06 2.61
CA GLY A 498 22.91 1.47 2.09
C GLY A 498 21.63 1.90 2.79
N PHE A 499 21.71 2.83 3.72
CA PHE A 499 20.58 3.38 4.49
C PHE A 499 19.76 2.26 5.16
N LEU A 500 18.42 2.26 5.05
CA LEU A 500 17.61 1.18 5.60
C LEU A 500 17.39 0.06 4.56
N VAL A 501 16.86 0.40 3.39
CA VAL A 501 16.34 -0.62 2.45
C VAL A 501 17.45 -1.44 1.82
N ASN A 502 18.49 -0.80 1.31
CA ASN A 502 19.61 -1.52 0.71
C ASN A 502 20.41 -2.28 1.77
N ARG A 503 20.65 -1.70 2.96
CA ARG A 503 21.30 -2.41 4.06
C ARG A 503 20.59 -3.73 4.38
N VAL A 504 19.26 -3.74 4.37
CA VAL A 504 18.47 -4.96 4.62
C VAL A 504 18.44 -5.91 3.41
N LEU A 505 18.50 -5.39 2.19
CA LEU A 505 18.43 -6.21 0.97
C LEU A 505 19.74 -6.97 0.70
N PHE A 506 20.90 -6.40 0.99
CA PHE A 506 22.17 -7.04 0.66
C PHE A 506 22.43 -8.37 1.40
N PRO A 507 22.12 -8.54 2.69
CA PRO A 507 22.17 -9.88 3.33
C PRO A 507 21.27 -10.91 2.66
N TYR A 508 20.15 -10.51 2.08
CA TYR A 508 19.30 -11.42 1.29
C TYR A 508 20.04 -11.92 0.03
N PHE A 509 20.77 -11.06 -0.68
CA PHE A 509 21.64 -11.50 -1.79
C PHE A 509 22.82 -12.32 -1.29
N GLY A 510 23.40 -12.01 -0.13
CA GLY A 510 24.44 -12.83 0.49
C GLY A 510 23.95 -14.25 0.85
N ALA A 511 22.72 -14.36 1.36
CA ALA A 511 22.09 -15.65 1.63
C ALA A 511 21.85 -16.45 0.33
N PHE A 512 21.44 -15.80 -0.74
CA PHE A 512 21.31 -16.40 -2.07
C PHE A 512 22.68 -16.96 -2.56
N ASP A 513 23.73 -16.15 -2.54
CA ASP A 513 25.07 -16.56 -2.95
C ASP A 513 25.58 -17.75 -2.11
N LEU A 514 25.33 -17.73 -0.80
CA LEU A 514 25.73 -18.82 0.10
C LEU A 514 24.95 -20.11 -0.20
N LEU A 515 23.66 -20.03 -0.48
CA LEU A 515 22.86 -21.19 -0.90
C LEU A 515 23.38 -21.81 -2.21
N VAL A 516 23.70 -20.96 -3.21
CA VAL A 516 24.26 -21.43 -4.49
C VAL A 516 25.64 -22.06 -4.27
N LYS A 517 26.52 -21.44 -3.47
CA LYS A 517 27.82 -22.00 -3.08
C LYS A 517 27.67 -23.39 -2.44
N ASP A 518 26.68 -23.59 -1.58
CA ASP A 518 26.40 -24.83 -0.89
C ASP A 518 25.73 -25.89 -1.80
N GLY A 519 25.48 -25.58 -3.07
CA GLY A 519 24.97 -26.51 -4.08
C GLY A 519 23.48 -26.41 -4.40
N ALA A 520 22.77 -25.41 -3.86
CA ALA A 520 21.36 -25.17 -4.21
C ALA A 520 21.23 -24.67 -5.66
N ASP A 521 20.21 -25.15 -6.35
CA ASP A 521 19.86 -24.66 -7.69
C ASP A 521 19.23 -23.24 -7.60
N PHE A 522 19.82 -22.27 -8.29
CA PHE A 522 19.31 -20.90 -8.27
C PHE A 522 17.87 -20.78 -8.80
N GLN A 523 17.44 -21.63 -9.71
CA GLN A 523 16.06 -21.68 -10.18
C GLN A 523 15.11 -22.22 -9.09
N GLN A 524 15.55 -23.22 -8.30
CA GLN A 524 14.79 -23.69 -7.14
C GLN A 524 14.62 -22.56 -6.14
N ILE A 525 15.68 -21.82 -5.81
CA ILE A 525 15.63 -20.69 -4.89
C ILE A 525 14.63 -19.63 -5.40
N ASP A 526 14.73 -19.24 -6.67
CA ASP A 526 13.79 -18.29 -7.28
C ASP A 526 12.32 -18.75 -7.19
N ASN A 527 12.07 -20.01 -7.48
CA ASN A 527 10.72 -20.58 -7.46
C ASN A 527 10.17 -20.66 -6.03
N VAL A 528 10.99 -21.05 -5.06
CA VAL A 528 10.61 -21.11 -3.64
C VAL A 528 10.27 -19.73 -3.11
N MET A 529 11.13 -18.74 -3.37
CA MET A 529 10.90 -17.39 -2.89
C MET A 529 9.72 -16.71 -3.58
N SER A 530 9.49 -16.98 -4.86
CA SER A 530 8.28 -16.50 -5.56
C SER A 530 6.99 -17.14 -4.99
N LYS A 531 7.02 -18.44 -4.66
CA LYS A 531 5.89 -19.11 -3.98
C LYS A 531 5.70 -18.61 -2.56
N PHE A 532 6.78 -18.25 -1.85
CA PHE A 532 6.72 -17.61 -0.54
C PHE A 532 5.97 -16.27 -0.57
N GLY A 533 5.98 -15.59 -1.74
CA GLY A 533 5.20 -14.36 -1.99
C GLY A 533 6.00 -13.20 -2.56
N TRP A 534 7.31 -13.32 -2.75
CA TRP A 534 8.10 -12.27 -3.37
C TRP A 534 7.69 -12.06 -4.84
N PRO A 535 7.68 -10.80 -5.34
CA PRO A 535 7.37 -10.51 -6.74
C PRO A 535 8.35 -11.18 -7.72
N MET A 536 9.59 -11.36 -7.28
CA MET A 536 10.68 -11.97 -8.03
C MET A 536 11.56 -12.78 -7.07
N GLY A 537 12.08 -13.93 -7.52
CA GLY A 537 13.14 -14.60 -6.79
C GLY A 537 14.47 -13.84 -6.88
N PRO A 538 15.46 -14.17 -6.02
CA PRO A 538 16.70 -13.38 -5.87
C PRO A 538 17.57 -13.34 -7.14
N ALA A 539 17.69 -14.45 -7.89
CA ALA A 539 18.44 -14.46 -9.15
C ALA A 539 17.79 -13.58 -10.21
N TYR A 540 16.47 -13.62 -10.32
CA TYR A 540 15.75 -12.73 -11.23
C TYR A 540 15.81 -11.28 -10.76
N LEU A 541 15.72 -11.03 -9.47
CA LEU A 541 15.79 -9.68 -8.90
C LEU A 541 17.13 -9.01 -9.21
N ILE A 542 18.26 -9.72 -9.01
CA ILE A 542 19.58 -9.15 -9.28
C ILE A 542 19.82 -8.91 -10.77
N ASP A 543 19.24 -9.74 -11.65
CA ASP A 543 19.26 -9.51 -13.10
C ASP A 543 18.48 -8.24 -13.49
N VAL A 544 17.38 -7.93 -12.81
CA VAL A 544 16.56 -6.72 -13.03
C VAL A 544 17.27 -5.47 -12.50
N VAL A 545 17.87 -5.54 -11.32
CA VAL A 545 18.65 -4.45 -10.70
C VAL A 545 19.89 -4.13 -11.53
N GLY A 546 20.51 -5.15 -12.10
CA GLY A 546 21.78 -5.12 -12.78
C GLY A 546 22.90 -5.67 -11.90
N ILE A 547 23.53 -6.73 -12.35
CA ILE A 547 24.56 -7.47 -11.60
C ILE A 547 25.76 -6.57 -11.24
N ASP A 548 26.17 -5.68 -12.15
CA ASP A 548 27.20 -4.68 -11.88
C ASP A 548 26.80 -3.73 -10.72
N THR A 549 25.58 -3.29 -10.68
CA THR A 549 25.03 -2.45 -9.59
C THR A 549 25.05 -3.23 -8.26
N GLY A 550 24.67 -4.52 -8.31
CA GLY A 550 24.69 -5.40 -7.14
C GLY A 550 26.09 -5.60 -6.59
N VAL A 551 27.10 -5.87 -7.45
CA VAL A 551 28.49 -6.07 -7.04
C VAL A 551 29.07 -4.79 -6.39
N HIS A 552 28.92 -3.64 -7.03
CA HIS A 552 29.41 -2.37 -6.46
C HIS A 552 28.72 -2.03 -5.14
N GLY A 553 27.41 -2.31 -5.02
CA GLY A 553 26.71 -2.12 -3.76
C GLY A 553 27.21 -3.07 -2.66
N ALA A 554 27.49 -4.34 -3.00
CA ALA A 554 28.04 -5.32 -2.07
C ALA A 554 29.42 -4.91 -1.54
N GLU A 555 30.27 -4.28 -2.36
CA GLU A 555 31.56 -3.74 -1.93
C GLU A 555 31.38 -2.65 -0.84
N VAL A 556 30.43 -1.74 -1.04
CA VAL A 556 30.13 -0.69 -0.04
C VAL A 556 29.58 -1.30 1.25
N MET A 557 28.71 -2.31 1.14
CA MET A 557 28.18 -3.02 2.32
C MET A 557 29.28 -3.79 3.06
N ALA A 558 30.18 -4.44 2.34
CA ALA A 558 31.32 -5.18 2.91
C ALA A 558 32.30 -4.25 3.66
N GLU A 559 32.49 -3.03 3.19
CA GLU A 559 33.27 -2.02 3.90
C GLU A 559 32.56 -1.53 5.17
N GLY A 560 31.25 -1.31 5.08
CA GLY A 560 30.42 -0.81 6.19
C GLY A 560 30.15 -1.84 7.29
N PHE A 561 29.97 -3.10 6.89
CA PHE A 561 29.58 -4.20 7.78
C PHE A 561 30.44 -5.45 7.54
N PRO A 562 31.77 -5.36 7.75
CA PRO A 562 32.71 -6.43 7.37
C PRO A 562 32.50 -7.74 8.13
N ASP A 563 31.89 -7.68 9.28
CA ASP A 563 31.61 -8.82 10.15
C ASP A 563 30.53 -9.77 9.64
N ARG A 564 29.67 -9.31 8.71
CA ARG A 564 28.52 -10.09 8.23
C ARG A 564 28.13 -9.88 6.77
N MET A 565 28.69 -8.89 6.08
CA MET A 565 28.40 -8.62 4.66
C MET A 565 29.64 -8.74 3.77
N LYS A 566 30.78 -9.14 4.34
CA LYS A 566 32.03 -9.42 3.60
C LYS A 566 32.24 -10.93 3.55
N PRO A 567 31.85 -11.60 2.46
CA PRO A 567 32.12 -13.04 2.30
C PRO A 567 33.63 -13.29 2.18
N ASP A 568 34.06 -14.47 2.63
CA ASP A 568 35.43 -14.98 2.47
C ASP A 568 35.57 -15.89 1.22
N TYR A 569 34.53 -15.88 0.38
CA TYR A 569 34.44 -16.66 -0.85
C TYR A 569 33.90 -15.78 -1.99
N LYS A 570 34.13 -16.24 -3.22
CA LYS A 570 33.54 -15.65 -4.42
C LYS A 570 32.18 -16.25 -4.68
N GLY A 571 31.15 -15.38 -4.73
CA GLY A 571 29.78 -15.78 -4.95
C GLY A 571 29.36 -15.89 -6.43
N ALA A 572 28.18 -16.43 -6.67
CA ALA A 572 27.62 -16.55 -8.00
C ALA A 572 27.37 -15.19 -8.68
N ILE A 573 26.96 -14.17 -7.90
CA ILE A 573 26.72 -12.83 -8.43
C ILE A 573 27.99 -12.20 -8.97
N GLU A 574 29.12 -12.31 -8.23
CA GLU A 574 30.43 -11.82 -8.67
C GLU A 574 30.94 -12.61 -9.90
N ALA A 575 30.74 -13.93 -9.93
CA ALA A 575 31.08 -14.77 -11.09
C ALA A 575 30.35 -14.34 -12.36
N MET A 576 29.06 -14.03 -12.26
CA MET A 576 28.27 -13.47 -13.37
C MET A 576 28.81 -12.12 -13.85
N TYR A 577 29.17 -11.24 -12.92
CA TYR A 577 29.76 -9.93 -13.24
C TYR A 577 31.06 -10.05 -14.05
N GLU A 578 32.00 -10.91 -13.61
CA GLU A 578 33.25 -11.14 -14.32
C GLU A 578 33.04 -11.76 -15.69
N ALA A 579 32.04 -12.65 -15.84
CA ALA A 579 31.64 -13.19 -17.13
C ALA A 579 30.90 -12.19 -18.03
N LYS A 580 30.81 -10.90 -17.62
CA LYS A 580 30.08 -9.83 -18.34
C LYS A 580 28.61 -10.11 -18.55
N ARG A 581 28.01 -10.88 -17.66
CA ARG A 581 26.59 -11.17 -17.63
C ARG A 581 25.93 -10.19 -16.67
N LEU A 582 25.39 -9.09 -17.22
CA LEU A 582 24.92 -7.93 -16.42
C LEU A 582 23.40 -7.92 -16.18
N GLY A 583 22.72 -9.05 -16.46
CA GLY A 583 21.29 -9.15 -16.33
C GLY A 583 20.53 -8.49 -17.48
N GLN A 584 19.43 -7.82 -17.18
CA GLN A 584 18.61 -7.16 -18.21
C GLN A 584 19.29 -5.99 -18.91
N LYS A 585 20.44 -5.50 -18.43
CA LYS A 585 21.19 -4.43 -19.06
C LYS A 585 21.77 -4.84 -20.41
N ASN A 586 22.24 -6.05 -20.52
CA ASN A 586 22.81 -6.61 -21.74
C ASN A 586 22.16 -7.94 -22.17
N ASP A 587 20.92 -8.16 -21.70
CA ASP A 587 20.04 -9.28 -22.05
C ASP A 587 20.54 -10.66 -21.59
N VAL A 588 21.56 -10.73 -20.74
CA VAL A 588 22.09 -11.96 -20.19
C VAL A 588 22.59 -11.79 -18.74
N GLY A 589 22.10 -12.60 -17.84
CA GLY A 589 22.47 -12.68 -16.42
C GLY A 589 22.40 -14.12 -15.94
N PHE A 590 21.72 -14.39 -14.84
CA PHE A 590 21.29 -15.75 -14.45
C PHE A 590 20.33 -16.34 -15.46
N TYR A 591 19.56 -15.47 -16.14
CA TYR A 591 18.65 -15.82 -17.23
C TYR A 591 19.05 -15.09 -18.50
N LYS A 592 18.52 -15.56 -19.65
CA LYS A 592 18.49 -14.80 -20.91
C LYS A 592 17.19 -14.04 -21.03
N TYR A 593 17.26 -12.90 -21.72
CA TYR A 593 16.14 -12.01 -21.93
C TYR A 593 15.93 -11.73 -23.40
N GLU A 594 14.73 -12.05 -23.88
CA GLU A 594 14.32 -11.80 -25.27
C GLU A 594 13.02 -11.01 -25.25
N LEU A 595 12.77 -10.22 -26.31
CA LEU A 595 11.50 -9.51 -26.43
C LEU A 595 10.41 -10.49 -26.84
N ASP A 596 9.34 -10.56 -26.06
CA ASP A 596 8.14 -11.29 -26.44
C ASP A 596 7.38 -10.58 -27.57
N LYS A 597 6.32 -11.22 -28.09
CA LYS A 597 5.46 -10.67 -29.16
C LYS A 597 4.80 -9.32 -28.80
N LYS A 598 4.84 -8.92 -27.54
CA LYS A 598 4.31 -7.63 -27.03
C LYS A 598 5.42 -6.62 -26.74
N GLY A 599 6.68 -6.93 -27.11
CA GLY A 599 7.84 -6.07 -26.86
C GLY A 599 8.28 -6.00 -25.40
N LYS A 600 7.91 -6.99 -24.57
CA LYS A 600 8.39 -7.08 -23.19
C LYS A 600 9.53 -8.10 -23.11
N LYS A 601 10.52 -7.81 -22.27
CA LYS A 601 11.60 -8.75 -21.95
C LYS A 601 11.01 -9.96 -21.20
N ALA A 602 11.09 -11.13 -21.83
CA ALA A 602 10.74 -12.41 -21.25
C ALA A 602 12.01 -13.13 -20.84
N LYS A 603 12.03 -13.72 -19.62
CA LYS A 603 13.18 -14.49 -19.15
C LYS A 603 13.09 -15.94 -19.62
N THR A 604 14.21 -16.50 -20.05
CA THR A 604 14.40 -17.90 -20.40
C THR A 604 15.59 -18.47 -19.63
N VAL A 605 15.52 -19.77 -19.35
CA VAL A 605 16.65 -20.48 -18.70
C VAL A 605 17.84 -20.52 -19.65
N ASP A 606 19.02 -20.21 -19.11
CA ASP A 606 20.28 -20.28 -19.84
C ASP A 606 21.22 -21.33 -19.20
N PRO A 607 21.46 -22.48 -19.85
CA PRO A 607 22.38 -23.50 -19.33
C PRO A 607 23.79 -22.96 -19.08
N THR A 608 24.26 -21.99 -19.88
CA THR A 608 25.60 -21.42 -19.70
C THR A 608 25.77 -20.63 -18.38
N ALA A 609 24.69 -20.21 -17.74
CA ALA A 609 24.75 -19.65 -16.39
C ALA A 609 25.31 -20.66 -15.37
N TYR A 610 24.89 -21.92 -15.48
CA TYR A 610 25.40 -22.99 -14.62
C TYR A 610 26.88 -23.26 -14.83
N GLU A 611 27.38 -23.16 -16.07
CA GLU A 611 28.80 -23.33 -16.40
C GLU A 611 29.63 -22.22 -15.72
N VAL A 612 29.13 -21.00 -15.73
CA VAL A 612 29.81 -19.84 -15.10
C VAL A 612 29.91 -19.98 -13.58
N ILE A 613 28.85 -20.46 -12.92
CA ILE A 613 28.83 -20.57 -11.45
C ILE A 613 29.47 -21.87 -10.94
N ALA A 614 29.56 -22.93 -11.78
CA ALA A 614 30.04 -24.27 -11.37
C ALA A 614 31.37 -24.26 -10.61
N PRO A 615 32.40 -23.44 -10.97
CA PRO A 615 33.66 -23.39 -10.23
C PRO A 615 33.54 -22.88 -8.79
N PHE A 616 32.46 -22.17 -8.47
CA PHE A 616 32.22 -21.53 -7.18
C PHE A 616 31.25 -22.31 -6.29
N VAL A 617 30.65 -23.40 -6.81
CA VAL A 617 29.84 -24.32 -6.04
C VAL A 617 30.77 -25.31 -5.35
N THR A 618 30.88 -25.20 -4.03
CA THR A 618 31.79 -26.03 -3.22
C THR A 618 31.05 -27.08 -2.39
N GLY A 619 29.74 -26.91 -2.20
CA GLY A 619 28.90 -27.88 -1.51
C GLY A 619 28.59 -29.12 -2.37
N GLU A 620 28.23 -30.22 -1.71
CA GLU A 620 27.73 -31.39 -2.43
C GLU A 620 26.39 -31.08 -3.09
N LYS A 621 26.24 -31.49 -4.35
CA LYS A 621 24.97 -31.35 -5.06
C LYS A 621 23.89 -32.18 -4.37
N ARG A 622 22.97 -31.57 -3.71
CA ARG A 622 21.80 -32.19 -3.05
C ARG A 622 20.52 -31.41 -3.37
N GLU A 623 19.42 -32.05 -3.21
CA GLU A 623 18.13 -31.37 -3.21
C GLU A 623 17.97 -30.65 -1.87
N PHE A 624 17.76 -29.34 -1.92
CA PHE A 624 17.50 -28.50 -0.73
C PHE A 624 16.02 -28.58 -0.36
N ASP A 625 15.73 -28.72 0.91
CA ASP A 625 14.37 -28.53 1.39
C ASP A 625 13.92 -27.08 1.17
N ASN A 626 12.69 -26.91 0.70
CA ASN A 626 12.12 -25.58 0.45
C ASN A 626 12.08 -24.72 1.73
N GLN A 627 11.85 -25.33 2.89
CA GLN A 627 11.84 -24.61 4.17
C GLN A 627 13.26 -24.13 4.55
N GLU A 628 14.31 -24.94 4.31
CA GLU A 628 15.70 -24.52 4.51
C GLU A 628 16.03 -23.27 3.65
N ILE A 629 15.58 -23.25 2.39
CA ILE A 629 15.77 -22.09 1.50
C ILE A 629 15.06 -20.86 2.09
N ILE A 630 13.79 -21.00 2.49
CA ILE A 630 13.02 -19.91 3.10
C ILE A 630 13.71 -19.41 4.37
N ASP A 631 14.07 -20.31 5.28
CA ASP A 631 14.72 -19.96 6.54
C ASP A 631 15.99 -19.16 6.30
N ARG A 632 16.89 -19.66 5.45
CA ARG A 632 18.18 -19.01 5.19
C ARG A 632 18.01 -17.65 4.52
N MET A 633 17.11 -17.52 3.56
CA MET A 633 16.83 -16.25 2.90
C MET A 633 16.20 -15.22 3.84
N MET A 634 15.21 -15.65 4.63
CA MET A 634 14.45 -14.73 5.48
C MET A 634 15.19 -14.35 6.76
N LEU A 635 15.98 -15.25 7.36
CA LEU A 635 16.78 -14.94 8.54
C LEU A 635 17.77 -13.80 8.27
N ALA A 636 18.50 -13.88 7.16
CA ALA A 636 19.49 -12.85 6.80
C ALA A 636 18.85 -11.46 6.63
N LEU A 637 17.69 -11.40 5.96
CA LEU A 637 16.96 -10.16 5.74
C LEU A 637 16.33 -9.62 7.03
N CYS A 638 15.60 -10.47 7.76
CA CYS A 638 14.86 -10.02 8.94
C CYS A 638 15.80 -9.66 10.09
N ASN A 639 16.91 -10.39 10.30
CA ASN A 639 17.91 -10.05 11.30
C ASN A 639 18.51 -8.66 11.04
N GLU A 640 18.82 -8.33 9.77
CA GLU A 640 19.36 -7.01 9.46
C GLU A 640 18.33 -5.90 9.63
N THR A 641 17.04 -6.18 9.37
CA THR A 641 15.97 -5.23 9.70
C THR A 641 15.95 -4.90 11.20
N VAL A 642 16.09 -5.91 12.05
CA VAL A 642 16.14 -5.70 13.52
C VAL A 642 17.41 -4.95 13.93
N ARG A 643 18.57 -5.23 13.30
CA ARG A 643 19.79 -4.44 13.54
C ARG A 643 19.64 -2.97 13.14
N CYS A 644 18.86 -2.68 12.09
CA CYS A 644 18.54 -1.28 11.75
C CYS A 644 17.71 -0.59 12.86
N LEU A 645 16.87 -1.32 13.58
CA LEU A 645 16.17 -0.81 14.77
C LEU A 645 17.15 -0.62 15.96
N GLU A 646 18.01 -1.61 16.24
CA GLU A 646 19.04 -1.52 17.29
C GLU A 646 19.97 -0.33 17.09
N ASP A 647 20.40 -0.09 15.85
CA ASP A 647 21.31 0.98 15.47
C ASP A 647 20.59 2.33 15.29
N ASN A 648 19.29 2.42 15.57
CA ASN A 648 18.47 3.61 15.36
C ASN A 648 18.51 4.17 13.92
N ILE A 649 18.69 3.30 12.93
CA ILE A 649 18.60 3.71 11.53
C ILE A 649 17.16 4.06 11.16
N VAL A 650 16.21 3.33 11.70
CA VAL A 650 14.77 3.58 11.60
C VAL A 650 14.16 3.60 13.00
N ALA A 651 13.18 4.47 13.21
CA ALA A 651 12.68 4.75 14.54
C ALA A 651 11.74 3.65 15.08
N THR A 652 10.92 3.04 14.22
CA THR A 652 9.87 2.10 14.65
C THR A 652 9.78 0.87 13.75
N ALA A 653 9.28 -0.24 14.31
CA ALA A 653 8.97 -1.45 13.56
C ALA A 653 7.95 -1.18 12.42
N SER A 654 6.99 -0.29 12.64
CA SER A 654 6.01 0.11 11.63
C SER A 654 6.67 0.76 10.41
N GLU A 655 7.63 1.67 10.62
CA GLU A 655 8.38 2.30 9.54
C GLU A 655 9.29 1.29 8.83
N ALA A 656 9.95 0.40 9.57
CA ALA A 656 10.78 -0.66 9.01
C ALA A 656 9.98 -1.60 8.12
N ASP A 657 8.85 -2.12 8.59
CA ASP A 657 7.98 -3.02 7.82
C ASP A 657 7.42 -2.33 6.56
N MET A 658 6.94 -1.08 6.71
CA MET A 658 6.43 -0.31 5.57
C MET A 658 7.52 0.00 4.54
N ALA A 659 8.74 0.30 4.98
CA ALA A 659 9.88 0.52 4.09
C ALA A 659 10.20 -0.74 3.26
N MET A 660 10.20 -1.92 3.88
CA MET A 660 10.48 -3.18 3.18
C MET A 660 9.36 -3.53 2.18
N ILE A 661 8.10 -3.31 2.54
CA ILE A 661 6.98 -3.56 1.62
C ILE A 661 7.00 -2.59 0.43
N MET A 662 7.21 -1.31 0.68
CA MET A 662 7.17 -0.27 -0.35
C MET A 662 8.47 -0.19 -1.17
N GLY A 663 9.62 -0.53 -0.59
CA GLY A 663 10.94 -0.39 -1.20
C GLY A 663 11.42 -1.62 -1.97
N ILE A 664 11.18 -2.82 -1.45
CA ILE A 664 11.64 -4.07 -2.07
C ILE A 664 10.52 -5.08 -2.37
N GLY A 665 9.27 -4.73 -2.09
CA GLY A 665 8.13 -5.61 -2.37
C GLY A 665 8.05 -6.81 -1.42
N PHE A 666 8.45 -6.65 -0.16
CA PHE A 666 8.20 -7.68 0.85
C PHE A 666 6.73 -8.10 0.81
N PRO A 667 6.38 -9.40 0.87
CA PRO A 667 5.01 -9.87 0.69
C PRO A 667 4.01 -9.20 1.65
N PRO A 668 3.04 -8.39 1.18
CA PRO A 668 2.14 -7.62 2.05
C PRO A 668 1.31 -8.50 2.99
N PHE A 669 0.89 -9.69 2.55
CA PHE A 669 0.12 -10.62 3.37
C PHE A 669 0.91 -11.28 4.50
N ARG A 670 2.23 -10.96 4.62
CA ARG A 670 3.11 -11.31 5.74
C ARG A 670 3.43 -10.13 6.65
N GLY A 671 3.03 -8.92 6.28
CA GLY A 671 3.03 -7.73 7.12
C GLY A 671 4.38 -7.01 7.31
N GLY A 672 5.45 -7.50 6.70
CA GLY A 672 6.82 -6.99 6.87
C GLY A 672 7.70 -7.87 7.75
N PRO A 673 9.03 -7.61 7.83
CA PRO A 673 9.98 -8.41 8.60
C PRO A 673 9.64 -8.54 10.09
N CYS A 674 9.29 -7.44 10.76
CA CYS A 674 8.97 -7.45 12.19
C CYS A 674 7.66 -8.22 12.47
N ARG A 675 6.64 -8.02 11.64
CA ARG A 675 5.39 -8.80 11.73
C ARG A 675 5.62 -10.26 11.45
N TYR A 676 6.45 -10.59 10.46
CA TYR A 676 6.83 -11.98 10.15
C TYR A 676 7.52 -12.67 11.33
N ILE A 677 8.41 -11.97 12.04
CA ILE A 677 9.04 -12.48 13.28
C ILE A 677 7.98 -12.73 14.37
N ASP A 678 7.07 -11.77 14.58
CA ASP A 678 6.00 -11.90 15.58
C ASP A 678 5.07 -13.09 15.29
N GLN A 679 4.73 -13.32 14.01
CA GLN A 679 3.87 -14.43 13.57
C GLN A 679 4.59 -15.79 13.65
N THR A 680 5.91 -15.81 13.46
CA THR A 680 6.73 -17.02 13.68
C THR A 680 6.80 -17.36 15.17
N GLY A 681 6.68 -16.36 16.04
CA GLY A 681 7.00 -16.46 17.47
C GLY A 681 8.44 -16.03 17.71
N VAL A 682 8.65 -15.00 18.58
CA VAL A 682 10.00 -14.43 18.77
C VAL A 682 10.99 -15.47 19.33
N ALA A 683 10.54 -16.31 20.26
CA ALA A 683 11.39 -17.35 20.84
C ALA A 683 11.72 -18.45 19.80
N GLU A 684 10.75 -18.86 19.01
CA GLU A 684 10.91 -19.83 17.92
C GLU A 684 11.82 -19.27 16.83
N TYR A 685 11.68 -17.98 16.52
CA TYR A 685 12.54 -17.31 15.56
C TYR A 685 14.01 -17.23 16.06
N VAL A 686 14.25 -16.94 17.32
CA VAL A 686 15.60 -16.96 17.93
C VAL A 686 16.18 -18.37 17.87
N ALA A 687 15.41 -19.41 18.18
CA ALA A 687 15.86 -20.80 18.07
C ALA A 687 16.22 -21.17 16.62
N LEU A 688 15.49 -20.62 15.65
CA LEU A 688 15.80 -20.79 14.21
C LEU A 688 17.12 -20.09 13.85
N CYS A 689 17.37 -18.89 14.38
CA CYS A 689 18.66 -18.21 14.22
C CYS A 689 19.80 -19.07 14.79
N ASP A 690 19.64 -19.64 15.99
CA ASP A 690 20.66 -20.47 16.64
C ASP A 690 20.95 -21.74 15.83
N LYS A 691 19.94 -22.34 15.17
CA LYS A 691 20.10 -23.46 14.26
C LYS A 691 21.03 -23.13 13.08
N TYR A 692 20.94 -21.92 12.54
CA TYR A 692 21.69 -21.49 11.36
C TYR A 692 22.90 -20.58 11.69
N ALA A 693 23.18 -20.30 12.96
CA ALA A 693 24.29 -19.42 13.38
C ALA A 693 25.65 -19.87 12.85
N HIS A 694 25.85 -21.17 12.61
CA HIS A 694 27.06 -21.72 12.02
C HIS A 694 27.35 -21.23 10.59
N LEU A 695 26.36 -20.65 9.90
CA LEU A 695 26.52 -20.07 8.56
C LEU A 695 27.09 -18.65 8.58
N GLY A 696 27.28 -18.06 9.76
CA GLY A 696 27.88 -16.74 9.94
C GLY A 696 26.99 -15.73 10.63
N LYS A 697 27.56 -14.58 10.94
CA LYS A 697 26.95 -13.56 11.81
C LYS A 697 25.63 -12.95 11.26
N ALA A 698 25.38 -13.01 9.95
CA ALA A 698 24.11 -12.59 9.36
C ALA A 698 22.94 -13.42 9.90
N TYR A 699 23.18 -14.68 10.30
CA TYR A 699 22.20 -15.61 10.82
C TYR A 699 22.05 -15.58 12.35
N GLU A 700 22.98 -14.98 13.06
CA GLU A 700 22.90 -14.83 14.52
C GLU A 700 21.76 -13.88 14.91
N ALA A 701 20.97 -14.27 15.89
CA ALA A 701 19.88 -13.42 16.40
C ALA A 701 20.45 -12.11 16.99
N PRO A 702 19.96 -10.93 16.55
CA PRO A 702 20.24 -9.65 17.19
C PRO A 702 19.92 -9.67 18.68
N GLN A 703 20.64 -8.86 19.49
CA GLN A 703 20.44 -8.81 20.93
C GLN A 703 19.01 -8.40 21.30
N MET A 704 18.42 -7.46 20.55
CA MET A 704 17.03 -7.04 20.72
C MET A 704 16.07 -8.24 20.69
N LEU A 705 16.24 -9.17 19.74
CA LEU A 705 15.39 -10.37 19.65
C LEU A 705 15.59 -11.32 20.81
N ARG A 706 16.83 -11.48 21.30
CA ARG A 706 17.10 -12.31 22.49
C ARG A 706 16.44 -11.73 23.73
N ASP A 707 16.52 -10.40 23.88
CA ASP A 707 15.88 -9.69 25.00
C ASP A 707 14.35 -9.76 24.91
N MET A 708 13.78 -9.63 23.69
CA MET A 708 12.35 -9.79 23.44
C MET A 708 11.87 -11.21 23.76
N ALA A 709 12.60 -12.24 23.31
CA ALA A 709 12.28 -13.63 23.58
C ALA A 709 12.32 -13.93 25.09
N ALA A 710 13.35 -13.47 25.80
CA ALA A 710 13.49 -13.65 27.25
C ALA A 710 12.36 -12.98 28.05
N ASN A 711 11.79 -11.90 27.54
CA ASN A 711 10.72 -11.12 28.19
C ASN A 711 9.33 -11.36 27.58
N ASN A 712 9.18 -12.34 26.69
CA ASN A 712 7.94 -12.65 25.97
C ASN A 712 7.30 -11.41 25.30
N LYS A 713 8.14 -10.57 24.67
CA LYS A 713 7.72 -9.34 23.97
C LYS A 713 7.60 -9.58 22.48
N LYS A 714 6.74 -8.78 21.84
CA LYS A 714 6.55 -8.70 20.39
C LYS A 714 6.83 -7.28 19.89
N PHE A 715 7.01 -7.11 18.58
CA PHE A 715 7.08 -5.77 17.96
C PHE A 715 5.72 -5.08 17.97
N TYR A 716 4.65 -5.87 17.83
CA TYR A 716 3.26 -5.43 17.79
C TYR A 716 2.49 -6.15 18.92
N GLY A 717 2.60 -5.65 20.09
CA GLY A 717 1.96 -6.19 21.30
C GLY A 717 0.67 -5.51 21.66
#